data_07c497afc726c0303d04d96910476fc0
#
_entry.id   07c497afc726c0303d04d96910476fc0
#
_cell.length_a   1.000
_cell.length_b   1.000
_cell.length_c   1.000
_cell.angle_alpha   90.00
_cell.angle_beta   90.00
_cell.angle_gamma   90.00
#
_symmetry.space_group_name_H-M   'P 1'
#
loop_
_entity.id
_entity.type
_entity.pdbx_description
1 polymer ?
#
loop_
_entity_poly.entity_id
_entity_poly.type
_entity_poly.pdbx_seq_one_letter_code
_entity_poly.pdbx_strand_id
1 'polypeptide(L)'
;MFIFVNFAAKLVKKFVLSILLLLCAAFYSSAQYDTDVFMWRGRQALNDGKYSQAIENFNILARLDTTDYWGFFFRGIAKYNLGDLRGAQQDFNRSVRLNPVFTNGYHYRAITESRFGMYDEALSDLKRALELRPGQIGIYFTRGVTNFLARNIPEAVEDFDRYIRQEPKDPAAYLNRGACHLFLADTTQALKDYDRAIKLDRFDPEGYIRRACVYTSQGNQEAALADYDKAIELDKDNTFAYFNRALCYYELQDYNKAMADLNKVLEEEPGNALTLYNRSLIYSQVGAYPEALEDLDRVININPGNVLAHFNRASIFIEMERWEDALEDYDTAIALYPDFAKAYLNRSYVKNMLGLNKESKQDYMTAQQKVREFHEKSAENGAAFADTTKTFSGLLALDADFAKKDFDDELLQHRDIDIRLRPLYKFSLAREKEDRNMALSHNFESSLLDRFLDAAPVPVTLGNQESKGSLNYIFTDTAEDCFVKGLQEIQSKQFTSALSWFDKAVERCTDETEKDKYARYYKAFYLLNRGVLKAEMIDFIASLEGNVQTLSMDDQGATRARVSDRVDRTYDYSEAITDIREAITILPDIPYLWFNLGNLHCLSSELVNSLEDYAKAISLHPQMGDAYFNRGLVLIYLKDKEKGCIDLSRAGELGVSDAYSVISKYCEDDKN
;
A
#
# COMPACT_ATOMS: atom_id res chain seq x y z
N MET A 1 -67.33 31.06 43.05
CA MET A 1 -66.22 30.31 43.67
C MET A 1 -65.82 29.04 42.87
N PHE A 2 -66.74 28.22 42.38
CA PHE A 2 -66.45 27.00 41.60
C PHE A 2 -65.75 27.20 40.23
N ILE A 3 -66.03 28.33 39.56
CA ILE A 3 -65.46 28.64 38.23
C ILE A 3 -63.91 28.97 38.32
N PHE A 4 -63.51 29.67 39.40
CA PHE A 4 -62.11 30.04 39.66
C PHE A 4 -61.24 28.85 40.03
N VAL A 5 -61.78 27.87 40.76
CA VAL A 5 -61.08 26.67 41.15
C VAL A 5 -60.79 25.76 39.92
N ASN A 6 -61.74 25.67 38.99
CA ASN A 6 -61.54 24.87 37.75
C ASN A 6 -60.59 25.55 36.77
N PHE A 7 -60.51 26.89 36.76
CA PHE A 7 -59.54 27.61 35.91
C PHE A 7 -58.11 27.45 36.46
N ALA A 8 -57.90 27.55 37.78
CA ALA A 8 -56.63 27.35 38.44
C ALA A 8 -56.18 25.94 38.29
N ALA A 9 -57.04 24.92 38.39
CA ALA A 9 -56.69 23.52 38.18
C ALA A 9 -56.28 23.21 36.74
N LYS A 10 -56.90 23.85 35.73
CA LYS A 10 -56.49 23.74 34.31
C LYS A 10 -55.14 24.42 34.04
N LEU A 11 -54.83 25.54 34.67
CA LEU A 11 -53.55 26.25 34.54
C LEU A 11 -52.41 25.43 35.16
N VAL A 12 -52.64 24.87 36.36
CA VAL A 12 -51.68 24.00 37.04
C VAL A 12 -51.41 22.71 36.22
N LYS A 13 -52.47 22.09 35.64
CA LYS A 13 -52.25 20.93 34.73
C LYS A 13 -51.43 21.28 33.49
N LYS A 14 -51.68 22.44 32.87
CA LYS A 14 -50.87 22.88 31.72
C LYS A 14 -49.44 23.19 32.12
N PHE A 15 -49.21 23.79 33.27
CA PHE A 15 -47.86 24.09 33.77
C PHE A 15 -47.08 22.82 34.14
N VAL A 16 -47.72 21.85 34.78
CA VAL A 16 -47.14 20.52 35.07
C VAL A 16 -46.85 19.76 33.80
N LEU A 17 -47.73 19.81 32.78
CA LEU A 17 -47.51 19.18 31.49
C LEU A 17 -46.36 19.85 30.72
N SER A 18 -46.22 21.18 30.80
CA SER A 18 -45.09 21.90 30.19
C SER A 18 -43.76 21.59 30.88
N ILE A 19 -43.76 21.45 32.22
CA ILE A 19 -42.57 21.04 32.97
C ILE A 19 -42.19 19.55 32.66
N LEU A 20 -43.19 18.67 32.54
CA LEU A 20 -42.94 17.27 32.12
C LEU A 20 -42.38 17.19 30.69
N LEU A 21 -42.91 18.00 29.75
CA LEU A 21 -42.39 18.08 28.39
C LEU A 21 -40.98 18.68 28.33
N LEU A 22 -40.65 19.68 29.16
CA LEU A 22 -39.32 20.24 29.31
C LEU A 22 -38.35 19.23 29.92
N LEU A 23 -38.80 18.47 30.94
CA LEU A 23 -38.02 17.39 31.53
C LEU A 23 -37.81 16.22 30.50
N CYS A 24 -38.84 15.82 29.77
CA CYS A 24 -38.71 14.85 28.70
C CYS A 24 -37.76 15.35 27.60
N ALA A 25 -37.86 16.63 27.18
CA ALA A 25 -36.95 17.22 26.22
C ALA A 25 -35.48 17.28 26.76
N ALA A 26 -35.31 17.58 28.04
CA ALA A 26 -34.00 17.51 28.70
C ALA A 26 -33.46 16.07 28.79
N PHE A 27 -34.33 15.08 29.04
CA PHE A 27 -33.91 13.65 28.98
C PHE A 27 -33.66 13.17 27.55
N TYR A 28 -34.36 13.69 26.52
CA TYR A 28 -34.06 13.39 25.12
C TYR A 28 -32.78 14.07 24.62
N SER A 29 -32.39 15.22 25.19
CA SER A 29 -31.14 15.90 24.85
C SER A 29 -29.90 15.29 25.52
N SER A 30 -30.06 14.38 26.48
CA SER A 30 -28.96 13.70 27.17
C SER A 30 -28.70 12.26 26.69
N ALA A 31 -29.19 11.85 25.52
CA ALA A 31 -28.64 10.75 24.79
C ALA A 31 -27.30 11.18 24.13
N GLN A 32 -26.43 11.80 24.92
CA GLN A 32 -25.07 12.10 24.53
C GLN A 32 -24.34 10.76 24.54
N TYR A 33 -23.91 10.30 23.35
CA TYR A 33 -23.02 9.15 23.27
C TYR A 33 -21.82 9.43 24.17
N ASP A 34 -21.52 8.52 25.08
CA ASP A 34 -20.38 8.64 25.97
C ASP A 34 -19.09 8.49 25.17
N THR A 35 -18.42 9.59 24.90
CA THR A 35 -17.16 9.64 24.14
C THR A 35 -16.08 8.79 24.82
N ASP A 36 -16.12 8.68 26.16
CA ASP A 36 -15.14 7.92 26.93
C ASP A 36 -15.22 6.42 26.62
N VAL A 37 -16.39 5.90 26.27
CA VAL A 37 -16.57 4.49 25.88
C VAL A 37 -15.83 4.21 24.56
N PHE A 38 -15.95 5.10 23.56
CA PHE A 38 -15.25 4.93 22.27
C PHE A 38 -13.74 5.14 22.42
N MET A 39 -13.31 6.09 23.23
CA MET A 39 -11.91 6.28 23.58
C MET A 39 -11.33 5.01 24.24
N TRP A 40 -12.01 4.45 25.21
CA TRP A 40 -11.58 3.24 25.90
C TRP A 40 -11.53 2.02 24.97
N ARG A 41 -12.59 1.77 24.19
CA ARG A 41 -12.65 0.68 23.20
C ARG A 41 -11.56 0.80 22.14
N GLY A 42 -11.36 2.00 21.62
CA GLY A 42 -10.32 2.27 20.62
C GLY A 42 -8.92 1.99 21.16
N ARG A 43 -8.62 2.44 22.39
CA ARG A 43 -7.34 2.15 23.05
C ARG A 43 -7.16 0.67 23.39
N GLN A 44 -8.22 -0.02 23.81
CA GLN A 44 -8.17 -1.46 24.04
C GLN A 44 -7.85 -2.20 22.73
N ALA A 45 -8.55 -1.88 21.63
CA ALA A 45 -8.31 -2.46 20.32
C ALA A 45 -6.87 -2.17 19.82
N LEU A 46 -6.36 -0.96 20.07
CA LEU A 46 -4.98 -0.59 19.74
C LEU A 46 -3.97 -1.45 20.49
N ASN A 47 -4.17 -1.67 21.81
CA ASN A 47 -3.31 -2.51 22.62
C ASN A 47 -3.37 -3.99 22.22
N ASP A 48 -4.52 -4.44 21.71
CA ASP A 48 -4.73 -5.81 21.24
C ASP A 48 -4.20 -6.03 19.80
N GLY A 49 -3.61 -5.01 19.16
CA GLY A 49 -3.15 -5.04 17.76
C GLY A 49 -4.29 -5.06 16.73
N LYS A 50 -5.53 -4.79 17.15
CA LYS A 50 -6.72 -4.74 16.28
C LYS A 50 -6.90 -3.34 15.69
N TYR A 51 -5.97 -2.92 14.84
CA TYR A 51 -5.85 -1.53 14.39
C TYR A 51 -7.07 -1.04 13.61
N SER A 52 -7.66 -1.85 12.73
CA SER A 52 -8.89 -1.48 12.01
C SER A 52 -10.05 -1.19 12.96
N GLN A 53 -10.24 -2.04 13.97
CA GLN A 53 -11.27 -1.84 15.00
C GLN A 53 -10.99 -0.61 15.87
N ALA A 54 -9.70 -0.31 16.14
CA ALA A 54 -9.31 0.91 16.83
C ALA A 54 -9.71 2.15 16.01
N ILE A 55 -9.43 2.15 14.69
CA ILE A 55 -9.80 3.24 13.77
C ILE A 55 -11.31 3.45 13.75
N GLU A 56 -12.12 2.40 13.69
CA GLU A 56 -13.59 2.51 13.73
C GLU A 56 -14.08 3.26 14.98
N ASN A 57 -13.56 2.88 16.15
CA ASN A 57 -13.93 3.55 17.40
C ASN A 57 -13.46 5.02 17.42
N PHE A 58 -12.24 5.32 16.99
CA PHE A 58 -11.74 6.69 16.93
C PHE A 58 -12.42 7.52 15.83
N ASN A 59 -12.92 6.91 14.74
CA ASN A 59 -13.75 7.58 13.75
C ASN A 59 -15.07 8.06 14.37
N ILE A 60 -15.70 7.21 15.20
CA ILE A 60 -16.93 7.61 15.93
C ILE A 60 -16.59 8.77 16.87
N LEU A 61 -15.51 8.64 17.64
CA LEU A 61 -15.07 9.70 18.56
C LEU A 61 -14.81 11.02 17.81
N ALA A 62 -14.07 10.99 16.69
CA ALA A 62 -13.77 12.19 15.89
C ALA A 62 -15.02 12.86 15.27
N ARG A 63 -16.12 12.13 15.10
CA ARG A 63 -17.42 12.69 14.67
C ARG A 63 -18.20 13.31 15.83
N LEU A 64 -18.15 12.68 17.01
CA LEU A 64 -18.82 13.16 18.21
C LEU A 64 -18.12 14.38 18.81
N ASP A 65 -16.79 14.39 18.81
CA ASP A 65 -15.95 15.49 19.26
C ASP A 65 -14.80 15.77 18.28
N THR A 66 -15.00 16.80 17.46
CA THR A 66 -14.02 17.25 16.48
C THR A 66 -12.83 18.01 17.09
N THR A 67 -12.85 18.26 18.41
CA THR A 67 -11.84 19.02 19.17
C THR A 67 -10.97 18.11 20.05
N ASP A 68 -11.31 16.84 20.17
CA ASP A 68 -10.50 15.87 20.94
C ASP A 68 -9.22 15.49 20.18
N TYR A 69 -8.11 16.12 20.59
CA TYR A 69 -6.80 15.85 20.00
C TYR A 69 -6.27 14.44 20.29
N TRP A 70 -6.71 13.77 21.37
CA TRP A 70 -6.34 12.40 21.68
C TRP A 70 -6.95 11.39 20.72
N GLY A 71 -8.20 11.58 20.31
CA GLY A 71 -8.86 10.73 19.34
C GLY A 71 -8.12 10.70 18.01
N PHE A 72 -7.72 11.86 17.49
CA PHE A 72 -6.89 11.94 16.29
C PHE A 72 -5.51 11.33 16.51
N PHE A 73 -4.87 11.58 17.64
CA PHE A 73 -3.56 11.02 17.96
C PHE A 73 -3.56 9.48 17.97
N PHE A 74 -4.49 8.86 18.68
CA PHE A 74 -4.57 7.39 18.74
C PHE A 74 -5.01 6.77 17.41
N ARG A 75 -5.86 7.47 16.63
CA ARG A 75 -6.19 7.03 15.28
C ARG A 75 -4.96 7.08 14.37
N GLY A 76 -4.16 8.12 14.47
CA GLY A 76 -2.89 8.24 13.78
C GLY A 76 -1.92 7.07 14.11
N ILE A 77 -1.82 6.68 15.38
CA ILE A 77 -1.03 5.49 15.79
C ILE A 77 -1.57 4.22 15.13
N ALA A 78 -2.88 4.02 15.13
CA ALA A 78 -3.48 2.83 14.53
C ALA A 78 -3.22 2.77 13.01
N LYS A 79 -3.34 3.89 12.31
CA LYS A 79 -3.02 4.00 10.88
C LYS A 79 -1.54 3.76 10.59
N TYR A 80 -0.65 4.33 11.41
CA TYR A 80 0.79 4.11 11.29
C TYR A 80 1.14 2.61 11.34
N ASN A 81 0.54 1.88 12.29
CA ASN A 81 0.77 0.43 12.41
C ASN A 81 0.15 -0.40 11.28
N LEU A 82 -0.80 0.15 10.51
CA LEU A 82 -1.35 -0.46 9.30
C LEU A 82 -0.59 -0.06 8.03
N GLY A 83 0.51 0.71 8.14
CA GLY A 83 1.23 1.23 6.98
C GLY A 83 0.58 2.47 6.33
N ASP A 84 -0.56 2.96 6.83
CA ASP A 84 -1.18 4.21 6.36
C ASP A 84 -0.45 5.43 6.92
N LEU A 85 0.77 5.64 6.46
CA LEU A 85 1.63 6.71 6.95
C LEU A 85 1.06 8.10 6.61
N ARG A 86 0.43 8.26 5.44
CA ARG A 86 -0.16 9.56 5.03
C ARG A 86 -1.39 9.91 5.85
N GLY A 87 -2.26 8.94 6.09
CA GLY A 87 -3.39 9.12 6.99
C GLY A 87 -2.97 9.36 8.44
N ALA A 88 -1.91 8.69 8.90
CA ALA A 88 -1.32 8.92 10.22
C ALA A 88 -0.78 10.36 10.35
N GLN A 89 -0.02 10.84 9.36
CA GLN A 89 0.49 12.22 9.34
C GLN A 89 -0.64 13.24 9.39
N GLN A 90 -1.73 13.03 8.64
CA GLN A 90 -2.89 13.93 8.68
C GLN A 90 -3.52 13.98 10.07
N ASP A 91 -3.67 12.84 10.73
CA ASP A 91 -4.22 12.75 12.08
C ASP A 91 -3.29 13.39 13.12
N PHE A 92 -1.97 13.18 13.04
CA PHE A 92 -1.01 13.88 13.90
C PHE A 92 -1.00 15.39 13.64
N ASN A 93 -1.09 15.83 12.38
CA ASN A 93 -1.26 17.25 12.02
C ASN A 93 -2.52 17.84 12.67
N ARG A 94 -3.61 17.10 12.68
CA ARG A 94 -4.84 17.56 13.34
C ARG A 94 -4.67 17.64 14.85
N SER A 95 -4.06 16.62 15.45
CA SER A 95 -3.80 16.55 16.89
C SER A 95 -2.92 17.71 17.39
N VAL A 96 -1.80 18.01 16.73
CA VAL A 96 -0.92 19.13 17.15
C VAL A 96 -1.54 20.51 16.87
N ARG A 97 -2.40 20.64 15.86
CA ARG A 97 -3.15 21.88 15.64
C ARG A 97 -4.19 22.13 16.74
N LEU A 98 -4.84 21.09 17.23
CA LEU A 98 -5.81 21.20 18.32
C LEU A 98 -5.12 21.43 19.67
N ASN A 99 -3.94 20.87 19.89
CA ASN A 99 -3.14 21.07 21.10
C ASN A 99 -1.66 21.35 20.76
N PRO A 100 -1.24 22.61 20.58
CA PRO A 100 0.11 22.98 20.20
C PRO A 100 1.19 22.73 21.27
N VAL A 101 0.83 22.26 22.45
CA VAL A 101 1.76 21.86 23.51
C VAL A 101 1.78 20.35 23.75
N PHE A 102 1.17 19.58 22.86
CA PHE A 102 1.09 18.13 22.94
C PHE A 102 2.37 17.46 22.40
N THR A 103 3.33 17.22 23.28
CA THR A 103 4.65 16.68 22.96
C THR A 103 4.60 15.39 22.15
N ASN A 104 3.73 14.44 22.55
CA ASN A 104 3.64 13.15 21.85
C ASN A 104 3.13 13.31 20.40
N GLY A 105 2.26 14.30 20.13
CA GLY A 105 1.81 14.60 18.77
C GLY A 105 2.96 14.96 17.85
N TYR A 106 3.85 15.86 18.29
CA TYR A 106 5.07 16.19 17.54
C TYR A 106 6.01 14.99 17.41
N HIS A 107 6.21 14.23 18.48
CA HIS A 107 7.10 13.07 18.46
C HIS A 107 6.67 12.00 17.43
N TYR A 108 5.40 11.61 17.43
CA TYR A 108 4.90 10.60 16.50
C TYR A 108 4.76 11.14 15.07
N ARG A 109 4.48 12.44 14.89
CA ARG A 109 4.52 13.04 13.57
C ARG A 109 5.93 12.98 12.98
N ALA A 110 6.95 13.32 13.76
CA ALA A 110 8.34 13.23 13.36
C ALA A 110 8.78 11.80 13.00
N ILE A 111 8.32 10.77 13.75
CA ILE A 111 8.55 9.38 13.39
C ILE A 111 7.98 9.09 11.99
N THR A 112 6.76 9.55 11.72
CA THR A 112 6.10 9.36 10.43
C THR A 112 6.80 10.11 9.31
N GLU A 113 7.22 11.38 9.55
CA GLU A 113 7.97 12.21 8.60
C GLU A 113 9.34 11.61 8.27
N SER A 114 10.01 11.01 9.26
CA SER A 114 11.28 10.29 9.03
C SER A 114 11.11 9.10 8.11
N ARG A 115 9.97 8.39 8.18
CA ARG A 115 9.63 7.29 7.26
C ARG A 115 9.44 7.79 5.82
N PHE A 116 8.97 9.02 5.62
CA PHE A 116 8.88 9.66 4.30
C PHE A 116 10.20 10.25 3.79
N GLY A 117 11.29 10.20 4.58
CA GLY A 117 12.53 10.89 4.25
C GLY A 117 12.47 12.42 4.45
N MET A 118 11.41 12.94 5.06
CA MET A 118 11.22 14.36 5.41
C MET A 118 12.00 14.68 6.70
N TYR A 119 13.33 14.58 6.63
CA TYR A 119 14.15 14.61 7.84
C TYR A 119 14.22 16.01 8.48
N ASP A 120 14.19 17.07 7.70
CA ASP A 120 14.24 18.45 8.22
C ASP A 120 12.98 18.79 9.03
N GLU A 121 11.81 18.42 8.53
CA GLU A 121 10.53 18.56 9.21
C GLU A 121 10.50 17.72 10.49
N ALA A 122 10.91 16.47 10.40
CA ALA A 122 10.99 15.57 11.54
C ALA A 122 11.94 16.11 12.63
N LEU A 123 13.11 16.60 12.28
CA LEU A 123 14.07 17.21 13.22
C LEU A 123 13.52 18.49 13.86
N SER A 124 12.76 19.30 13.10
CA SER A 124 12.06 20.47 13.63
C SER A 124 11.01 20.08 14.68
N ASP A 125 10.23 19.05 14.40
CA ASP A 125 9.21 18.53 15.33
C ASP A 125 9.85 17.93 16.59
N LEU A 126 10.91 17.14 16.45
CA LEU A 126 11.64 16.58 17.60
C LEU A 126 12.28 17.67 18.46
N LYS A 127 12.81 18.73 17.84
CA LYS A 127 13.28 19.92 18.56
C LYS A 127 12.13 20.54 19.34
N ARG A 128 10.97 20.75 18.71
CA ARG A 128 9.80 21.30 19.36
C ARG A 128 9.32 20.44 20.53
N ALA A 129 9.30 19.14 20.35
CA ALA A 129 8.95 18.17 21.40
C ALA A 129 9.90 18.26 22.61
N LEU A 130 11.22 18.41 22.37
CA LEU A 130 12.22 18.57 23.42
C LEU A 130 12.14 19.93 24.12
N GLU A 131 11.77 21.01 23.41
CA GLU A 131 11.50 22.31 24.05
C GLU A 131 10.32 22.20 25.03
N LEU A 132 9.28 21.46 24.68
CA LEU A 132 8.10 21.25 25.52
C LEU A 132 8.40 20.32 26.71
N ARG A 133 9.17 19.25 26.49
CA ARG A 133 9.53 18.26 27.52
C ARG A 133 10.97 17.78 27.38
N PRO A 134 11.96 18.54 27.91
CA PRO A 134 13.37 18.19 27.81
C PRO A 134 13.77 16.87 28.48
N GLY A 135 12.96 16.41 29.43
CA GLY A 135 13.20 15.17 30.19
C GLY A 135 12.62 13.91 29.53
N GLN A 136 11.94 14.01 28.39
CA GLN A 136 11.41 12.84 27.70
C GLN A 136 12.50 12.18 26.86
N ILE A 137 13.21 11.26 27.48
CA ILE A 137 14.47 10.72 26.96
C ILE A 137 14.30 9.97 25.61
N GLY A 138 13.17 9.29 25.39
CA GLY A 138 12.89 8.58 24.14
C GLY A 138 12.90 9.49 22.89
N ILE A 139 12.68 10.81 23.05
CA ILE A 139 12.77 11.75 21.93
C ILE A 139 14.22 11.90 21.44
N TYR A 140 15.22 11.82 22.33
CA TYR A 140 16.63 11.82 21.92
C TYR A 140 16.96 10.56 21.11
N PHE A 141 16.44 9.40 21.50
CA PHE A 141 16.61 8.19 20.71
C PHE A 141 16.07 8.35 19.29
N THR A 142 14.80 8.81 19.17
CA THR A 142 14.18 9.05 17.86
C THR A 142 14.95 10.11 17.06
N ARG A 143 15.42 11.18 17.70
CA ARG A 143 16.20 12.23 17.03
C ARG A 143 17.56 11.70 16.57
N GLY A 144 18.19 10.85 17.34
CA GLY A 144 19.43 10.16 16.96
C GLY A 144 19.23 9.30 15.71
N VAL A 145 18.13 8.51 15.65
CA VAL A 145 17.77 7.73 14.46
C VAL A 145 17.51 8.65 13.26
N THR A 146 16.72 9.72 13.44
CA THR A 146 16.43 10.68 12.38
C THR A 146 17.68 11.38 11.87
N ASN A 147 18.58 11.81 12.76
CA ASN A 147 19.88 12.40 12.40
C ASN A 147 20.76 11.40 11.61
N PHE A 148 20.77 10.12 12.01
CA PHE A 148 21.49 9.07 11.28
C PHE A 148 20.97 8.93 9.85
N LEU A 149 19.64 8.85 9.67
CA LEU A 149 19.01 8.78 8.34
C LEU A 149 19.26 10.03 7.51
N ALA A 150 19.28 11.21 8.15
CA ALA A 150 19.62 12.49 7.53
C ALA A 150 21.12 12.68 7.23
N ARG A 151 21.98 11.69 7.55
CA ARG A 151 23.45 11.75 7.45
C ARG A 151 24.13 12.77 8.40
N ASN A 152 23.43 13.25 9.42
CA ASN A 152 23.96 14.09 10.49
C ASN A 152 24.60 13.19 11.58
N ILE A 153 25.64 12.47 11.23
CA ILE A 153 26.19 11.39 12.07
C ILE A 153 26.73 11.86 13.42
N PRO A 154 27.48 12.99 13.52
CA PRO A 154 27.94 13.50 14.80
C PRO A 154 26.79 13.81 15.77
N GLU A 155 25.72 14.47 15.29
CA GLU A 155 24.53 14.80 16.07
C GLU A 155 23.78 13.54 16.53
N ALA A 156 23.75 12.50 15.68
CA ALA A 156 23.18 11.22 16.03
C ALA A 156 23.94 10.57 17.21
N VAL A 157 25.29 10.59 17.21
CA VAL A 157 26.11 10.07 18.31
C VAL A 157 25.81 10.84 19.60
N GLU A 158 25.74 12.20 19.56
CA GLU A 158 25.40 12.98 20.75
C GLU A 158 24.05 12.63 21.36
N ASP A 159 23.06 12.39 20.51
CA ASP A 159 21.72 12.03 20.95
C ASP A 159 21.67 10.62 21.57
N PHE A 160 22.33 9.63 20.95
CA PHE A 160 22.48 8.30 21.53
C PHE A 160 23.29 8.32 22.81
N ASP A 161 24.33 9.15 22.92
CA ASP A 161 25.08 9.35 24.16
C ASP A 161 24.22 9.89 25.30
N ARG A 162 23.33 10.85 24.99
CA ARG A 162 22.36 11.35 25.97
C ARG A 162 21.39 10.29 26.41
N TYR A 163 20.87 9.53 25.45
CA TYR A 163 19.93 8.43 25.73
C TYR A 163 20.58 7.35 26.60
N ILE A 164 21.77 6.87 26.22
CA ILE A 164 22.50 5.79 26.91
C ILE A 164 22.86 6.18 28.36
N ARG A 165 23.13 7.48 28.64
CA ARG A 165 23.38 7.95 30.03
C ARG A 165 22.19 7.74 30.95
N GLN A 166 20.97 7.75 30.42
CA GLN A 166 19.73 7.58 31.19
C GLN A 166 19.25 6.13 31.14
N GLU A 167 19.38 5.52 29.98
CA GLU A 167 18.95 4.12 29.68
C GLU A 167 20.14 3.23 29.31
N PRO A 168 21.09 2.97 30.24
CA PRO A 168 22.33 2.24 29.96
C PRO A 168 22.13 0.74 29.72
N LYS A 169 20.89 0.25 29.82
CA LYS A 169 20.53 -1.16 29.64
C LYS A 169 19.76 -1.43 28.34
N ASP A 170 19.50 -0.43 27.52
CA ASP A 170 18.84 -0.61 26.24
C ASP A 170 19.87 -1.02 25.16
N PRO A 171 19.85 -2.27 24.64
CA PRO A 171 20.79 -2.75 23.63
C PRO A 171 20.64 -1.99 22.31
N ALA A 172 19.42 -1.57 21.93
CA ALA A 172 19.16 -0.87 20.66
C ALA A 172 19.94 0.44 20.54
N ALA A 173 20.12 1.18 21.65
CA ALA A 173 20.89 2.41 21.64
C ALA A 173 22.38 2.18 21.31
N TYR A 174 22.95 1.10 21.81
CA TYR A 174 24.34 0.72 21.49
C TYR A 174 24.45 0.23 20.04
N LEU A 175 23.47 -0.54 19.54
CA LEU A 175 23.46 -0.97 18.14
C LEU A 175 23.45 0.24 17.18
N ASN A 176 22.60 1.23 17.46
CA ASN A 176 22.49 2.41 16.61
C ASN A 176 23.71 3.34 16.74
N ARG A 177 24.27 3.52 17.95
CA ARG A 177 25.50 4.29 18.11
C ARG A 177 26.70 3.61 17.45
N GLY A 178 26.79 2.26 17.55
CA GLY A 178 27.80 1.46 16.85
C GLY A 178 27.73 1.66 15.34
N ALA A 179 26.51 1.70 14.75
CA ALA A 179 26.33 2.02 13.34
C ALA A 179 26.85 3.44 13.01
N CYS A 180 26.57 4.44 13.85
CA CYS A 180 27.14 5.79 13.67
C CYS A 180 28.67 5.76 13.67
N HIS A 181 29.30 5.02 14.59
CA HIS A 181 30.75 4.89 14.64
C HIS A 181 31.33 4.26 13.38
N LEU A 182 30.63 3.27 12.76
CA LEU A 182 31.04 2.72 11.46
C LEU A 182 31.03 3.77 10.36
N PHE A 183 30.00 4.60 10.29
CA PHE A 183 29.96 5.70 9.31
C PHE A 183 31.10 6.73 9.52
N LEU A 184 31.57 6.87 10.75
CA LEU A 184 32.73 7.69 11.08
C LEU A 184 34.07 6.93 10.90
N ALA A 185 34.05 5.74 10.36
CA ALA A 185 35.18 4.82 10.21
C ALA A 185 35.87 4.44 11.55
N ASP A 186 35.19 4.62 12.69
CA ASP A 186 35.66 4.18 14.01
C ASP A 186 35.16 2.76 14.34
N THR A 187 35.73 1.79 13.66
CA THR A 187 35.40 0.37 13.84
C THR A 187 35.67 -0.10 15.27
N THR A 188 36.62 0.52 15.98
CA THR A 188 36.94 0.15 17.37
C THR A 188 35.82 0.49 18.34
N GLN A 189 35.20 1.66 18.22
CA GLN A 189 34.07 2.01 19.07
C GLN A 189 32.81 1.26 18.66
N ALA A 190 32.61 1.05 17.35
CA ALA A 190 31.51 0.22 16.85
C ALA A 190 31.52 -1.18 17.48
N LEU A 191 32.68 -1.89 17.44
CA LEU A 191 32.82 -3.21 18.07
C LEU A 191 32.53 -3.19 19.57
N LYS A 192 32.99 -2.15 20.30
CA LYS A 192 32.67 -2.02 21.74
C LYS A 192 31.18 -1.87 22.00
N ASP A 193 30.51 -1.09 21.16
CA ASP A 193 29.09 -0.89 21.29
C ASP A 193 28.30 -2.18 20.96
N TYR A 194 28.66 -2.89 19.90
CA TYR A 194 28.05 -4.20 19.58
C TYR A 194 28.32 -5.25 20.67
N ASP A 195 29.55 -5.31 21.20
CA ASP A 195 29.86 -6.14 22.37
C ASP A 195 29.00 -5.80 23.59
N ARG A 196 28.70 -4.53 23.78
CA ARG A 196 27.86 -4.09 24.88
C ARG A 196 26.39 -4.48 24.63
N ALA A 197 25.88 -4.31 23.42
CA ALA A 197 24.54 -4.74 23.04
C ALA A 197 24.35 -6.24 23.26
N ILE A 198 25.28 -7.07 22.77
CA ILE A 198 25.27 -8.53 22.96
C ILE A 198 25.30 -8.92 24.45
N LYS A 199 26.05 -8.21 25.28
CA LYS A 199 26.07 -8.46 26.73
C LYS A 199 24.78 -8.12 27.42
N LEU A 200 24.03 -7.13 26.90
CA LEU A 200 22.73 -6.72 27.43
C LEU A 200 21.62 -7.65 26.98
N ASP A 201 21.63 -8.06 25.72
CA ASP A 201 20.74 -9.05 25.16
C ASP A 201 21.51 -10.06 24.31
N ARG A 202 21.78 -11.24 24.88
CA ARG A 202 22.47 -12.33 24.20
C ARG A 202 21.58 -13.20 23.32
N PHE A 203 20.29 -12.96 23.33
CA PHE A 203 19.30 -13.71 22.57
C PHE A 203 18.83 -12.93 21.33
N ASP A 204 19.21 -11.67 21.19
CA ASP A 204 18.99 -10.88 19.98
C ASP A 204 20.05 -11.21 18.93
N PRO A 205 19.70 -11.75 17.77
CA PRO A 205 20.63 -12.04 16.68
C PRO A 205 21.30 -10.79 16.09
N GLU A 206 20.65 -9.62 16.15
CA GLU A 206 21.09 -8.38 15.48
C GLU A 206 22.49 -7.94 15.95
N GLY A 207 22.77 -8.02 17.25
CA GLY A 207 24.08 -7.66 17.79
C GLY A 207 25.22 -8.49 17.19
N TYR A 208 25.02 -9.79 17.04
CA TYR A 208 25.99 -10.70 16.41
C TYR A 208 26.15 -10.41 14.92
N ILE A 209 25.04 -10.22 14.20
CA ILE A 209 25.06 -9.90 12.77
C ILE A 209 25.86 -8.63 12.51
N ARG A 210 25.58 -7.54 13.21
CA ARG A 210 26.31 -6.26 13.04
C ARG A 210 27.79 -6.38 13.36
N ARG A 211 28.14 -7.13 14.39
CA ARG A 211 29.54 -7.37 14.75
C ARG A 211 30.24 -8.24 13.69
N ALA A 212 29.56 -9.27 13.20
CA ALA A 212 30.06 -10.12 12.11
C ALA A 212 30.34 -9.32 10.82
N CYS A 213 29.43 -8.39 10.44
CA CYS A 213 29.68 -7.50 9.29
C CYS A 213 30.97 -6.68 9.44
N VAL A 214 31.25 -6.18 10.67
CA VAL A 214 32.53 -5.49 10.92
C VAL A 214 33.71 -6.42 10.78
N TYR A 215 33.66 -7.64 11.35
CA TYR A 215 34.72 -8.62 11.21
C TYR A 215 34.97 -9.02 9.74
N THR A 216 33.88 -9.19 8.96
CA THR A 216 33.99 -9.44 7.50
C THR A 216 34.73 -8.32 6.80
N SER A 217 34.36 -7.05 7.07
CA SER A 217 35.05 -5.88 6.48
C SER A 217 36.51 -5.75 6.85
N GLN A 218 36.91 -6.31 8.01
CA GLN A 218 38.29 -6.36 8.47
C GLN A 218 39.05 -7.59 7.96
N GLY A 219 38.42 -8.49 7.19
CA GLY A 219 38.99 -9.73 6.71
C GLY A 219 39.12 -10.82 7.80
N ASN A 220 38.51 -10.63 8.97
CA ASN A 220 38.48 -11.62 10.05
C ASN A 220 37.34 -12.61 9.87
N GLN A 221 37.46 -13.46 8.85
CA GLN A 221 36.40 -14.39 8.46
C GLN A 221 36.02 -15.39 9.56
N GLU A 222 37.03 -15.82 10.38
CA GLU A 222 36.79 -16.79 11.47
C GLU A 222 35.85 -16.21 12.56
N ALA A 223 36.13 -14.98 12.99
CA ALA A 223 35.27 -14.32 13.96
C ALA A 223 33.87 -13.97 13.38
N ALA A 224 33.81 -13.58 12.10
CA ALA A 224 32.56 -13.31 11.41
C ALA A 224 31.67 -14.57 11.35
N LEU A 225 32.24 -15.72 10.91
CA LEU A 225 31.52 -16.98 10.85
C LEU A 225 30.97 -17.42 12.21
N ALA A 226 31.77 -17.27 13.30
CA ALA A 226 31.29 -17.60 14.65
C ALA A 226 30.07 -16.78 15.09
N ASP A 227 30.05 -15.51 14.71
CA ASP A 227 28.92 -14.61 15.02
C ASP A 227 27.71 -14.90 14.14
N TYR A 228 27.89 -15.13 12.82
CA TYR A 228 26.77 -15.55 11.95
C TYR A 228 26.19 -16.89 12.36
N ASP A 229 27.02 -17.86 12.75
CA ASP A 229 26.58 -19.14 13.28
C ASP A 229 25.69 -18.94 14.51
N LYS A 230 26.08 -18.01 15.40
CA LYS A 230 25.30 -17.70 16.61
C LYS A 230 24.00 -16.99 16.27
N ALA A 231 24.01 -16.06 15.32
CA ALA A 231 22.81 -15.38 14.86
C ALA A 231 21.79 -16.36 14.26
N ILE A 232 22.27 -17.30 13.42
CA ILE A 232 21.42 -18.35 12.81
C ILE A 232 20.90 -19.36 13.86
N GLU A 233 21.70 -19.66 14.89
CA GLU A 233 21.23 -20.50 16.01
C GLU A 233 20.02 -19.84 16.72
N LEU A 234 20.06 -18.51 16.89
CA LEU A 234 19.02 -17.71 17.55
C LEU A 234 17.81 -17.47 16.66
N ASP A 235 18.03 -17.25 15.37
CA ASP A 235 17.00 -17.01 14.37
C ASP A 235 17.31 -17.82 13.11
N LYS A 236 16.63 -18.97 12.96
CA LYS A 236 16.87 -19.93 11.87
C LYS A 236 16.32 -19.46 10.52
N ASP A 237 15.47 -18.46 10.50
CA ASP A 237 14.83 -17.93 9.31
C ASP A 237 15.48 -16.63 8.86
N ASN A 238 16.61 -16.24 9.48
CA ASN A 238 17.33 -15.02 9.17
C ASN A 238 18.11 -15.12 7.87
N THR A 239 17.47 -14.82 6.76
CA THR A 239 18.04 -14.87 5.41
C THR A 239 19.27 -13.97 5.25
N PHE A 240 19.28 -12.80 5.91
CA PHE A 240 20.42 -11.88 5.90
C PHE A 240 21.68 -12.49 6.53
N ALA A 241 21.54 -13.22 7.64
CA ALA A 241 22.66 -13.91 8.27
C ALA A 241 23.20 -15.03 7.40
N TYR A 242 22.33 -15.84 6.77
CA TYR A 242 22.75 -16.86 5.81
C TYR A 242 23.48 -16.25 4.60
N PHE A 243 22.92 -15.20 4.01
CA PHE A 243 23.53 -14.53 2.87
C PHE A 243 24.95 -14.05 3.19
N ASN A 244 25.15 -13.32 4.27
CA ASN A 244 26.45 -12.79 4.65
C ASN A 244 27.44 -13.91 5.05
N ARG A 245 26.96 -14.99 5.70
CA ARG A 245 27.80 -16.15 5.97
C ARG A 245 28.25 -16.85 4.68
N ALA A 246 27.36 -16.93 3.69
CA ALA A 246 27.73 -17.46 2.36
C ALA A 246 28.84 -16.64 1.71
N LEU A 247 28.81 -15.30 1.82
CA LEU A 247 29.91 -14.45 1.31
C LEU A 247 31.22 -14.73 2.04
N CYS A 248 31.20 -14.95 3.35
CA CYS A 248 32.43 -15.37 4.09
C CYS A 248 32.93 -16.71 3.61
N TYR A 249 32.08 -17.72 3.38
CA TYR A 249 32.48 -19.01 2.82
C TYR A 249 32.99 -18.87 1.38
N TYR A 250 32.41 -17.97 0.57
CA TYR A 250 32.91 -17.70 -0.78
C TYR A 250 34.34 -17.17 -0.76
N GLU A 251 34.64 -16.18 0.10
CA GLU A 251 36.01 -15.64 0.26
C GLU A 251 37.01 -16.69 0.74
N LEU A 252 36.56 -17.63 1.56
CA LEU A 252 37.36 -18.79 2.01
C LEU A 252 37.42 -19.93 0.97
N GLN A 253 36.77 -19.78 -0.20
CA GLN A 253 36.66 -20.76 -1.26
C GLN A 253 35.93 -22.06 -0.84
N ASP A 254 35.17 -22.04 0.26
CA ASP A 254 34.30 -23.15 0.65
C ASP A 254 32.93 -23.02 -0.09
N TYR A 255 32.99 -23.24 -1.41
CA TYR A 255 31.84 -23.08 -2.30
C TYR A 255 30.67 -23.98 -1.93
N ASN A 256 30.92 -25.14 -1.34
CA ASN A 256 29.84 -26.04 -0.93
C ASN A 256 28.98 -25.44 0.20
N LYS A 257 29.62 -24.83 1.20
CA LYS A 257 28.89 -24.20 2.30
C LYS A 257 28.23 -22.89 1.84
N ALA A 258 28.96 -22.11 1.01
CA ALA A 258 28.38 -20.91 0.41
C ALA A 258 27.08 -21.23 -0.36
N MET A 259 27.10 -22.28 -1.20
CA MET A 259 25.93 -22.73 -1.96
C MET A 259 24.78 -23.19 -1.05
N ALA A 260 25.11 -23.92 0.03
CA ALA A 260 24.06 -24.36 0.97
C ALA A 260 23.32 -23.18 1.61
N ASP A 261 24.06 -22.14 2.01
CA ASP A 261 23.49 -20.94 2.61
C ASP A 261 22.71 -20.12 1.59
N LEU A 262 23.22 -19.87 0.36
CA LEU A 262 22.48 -19.17 -0.69
C LEU A 262 21.21 -19.92 -1.12
N ASN A 263 21.26 -21.26 -1.15
CA ASN A 263 20.06 -22.04 -1.42
C ASN A 263 19.01 -21.87 -0.32
N LYS A 264 19.45 -21.79 0.97
CA LYS A 264 18.53 -21.54 2.07
C LYS A 264 17.86 -20.18 1.94
N VAL A 265 18.58 -19.14 1.53
CA VAL A 265 17.99 -17.82 1.22
C VAL A 265 16.95 -17.93 0.10
N LEU A 266 17.27 -18.65 -1.00
CA LEU A 266 16.37 -18.77 -2.15
C LEU A 266 15.17 -19.71 -1.94
N GLU A 267 15.22 -20.56 -0.90
CA GLU A 267 14.04 -21.32 -0.43
C GLU A 267 12.98 -20.36 0.15
N GLU A 268 13.40 -19.39 0.93
CA GLU A 268 12.51 -18.40 1.57
C GLU A 268 12.19 -17.24 0.61
N GLU A 269 13.16 -16.84 -0.22
CA GLU A 269 13.10 -15.67 -1.11
C GLU A 269 13.51 -16.06 -2.54
N PRO A 270 12.64 -16.75 -3.30
CA PRO A 270 13.00 -17.25 -4.64
C PRO A 270 13.35 -16.14 -5.66
N GLY A 271 12.88 -14.91 -5.43
CA GLY A 271 13.13 -13.76 -6.30
C GLY A 271 14.33 -12.90 -5.90
N ASN A 272 15.10 -13.28 -4.87
CA ASN A 272 16.23 -12.47 -4.40
C ASN A 272 17.34 -12.38 -5.46
N ALA A 273 17.33 -11.27 -6.23
CA ALA A 273 18.24 -11.07 -7.36
C ALA A 273 19.72 -11.05 -6.93
N LEU A 274 20.03 -10.49 -5.76
CA LEU A 274 21.40 -10.44 -5.24
C LEU A 274 21.91 -11.85 -4.90
N THR A 275 21.07 -12.67 -4.30
CA THR A 275 21.41 -14.07 -3.98
C THR A 275 21.57 -14.91 -5.24
N LEU A 276 20.67 -14.77 -6.22
CA LEU A 276 20.80 -15.41 -7.54
C LEU A 276 22.10 -14.99 -8.23
N TYR A 277 22.41 -13.71 -8.23
CA TYR A 277 23.65 -13.19 -8.81
C TYR A 277 24.89 -13.82 -8.14
N ASN A 278 24.97 -13.81 -6.81
CA ASN A 278 26.12 -14.39 -6.10
C ASN A 278 26.21 -15.92 -6.30
N ARG A 279 25.08 -16.63 -6.36
CA ARG A 279 25.05 -18.05 -6.66
C ARG A 279 25.55 -18.34 -8.09
N SER A 280 25.19 -17.50 -9.05
CA SER A 280 25.67 -17.61 -10.43
C SER A 280 27.22 -17.49 -10.53
N LEU A 281 27.82 -16.61 -9.71
CA LEU A 281 29.26 -16.47 -9.64
C LEU A 281 29.93 -17.78 -9.15
N ILE A 282 29.36 -18.43 -8.14
CA ILE A 282 29.87 -19.73 -7.65
C ILE A 282 29.69 -20.78 -8.72
N TYR A 283 28.55 -20.90 -9.37
CA TYR A 283 28.32 -21.84 -10.47
C TYR A 283 29.34 -21.63 -11.59
N SER A 284 29.61 -20.37 -11.96
CA SER A 284 30.65 -20.05 -12.97
C SER A 284 32.03 -20.50 -12.54
N GLN A 285 32.41 -20.30 -11.27
CA GLN A 285 33.72 -20.70 -10.74
C GLN A 285 33.92 -22.24 -10.73
N VAL A 286 32.85 -22.99 -10.51
CA VAL A 286 32.92 -24.46 -10.50
C VAL A 286 32.64 -25.08 -11.87
N GLY A 287 32.43 -24.25 -12.92
CA GLY A 287 32.19 -24.69 -14.30
C GLY A 287 30.75 -25.17 -14.57
N ALA A 288 29.82 -24.94 -13.66
CA ALA A 288 28.39 -25.24 -13.82
C ALA A 288 27.70 -24.12 -14.61
N TYR A 289 28.09 -23.97 -15.88
CA TYR A 289 27.64 -22.85 -16.72
C TYR A 289 26.14 -22.81 -17.00
N PRO A 290 25.46 -23.95 -17.25
CA PRO A 290 24.01 -23.92 -17.45
C PRO A 290 23.24 -23.34 -16.25
N GLU A 291 23.61 -23.74 -15.04
CA GLU A 291 22.98 -23.27 -13.79
C GLU A 291 23.31 -21.79 -13.53
N ALA A 292 24.53 -21.37 -13.87
CA ALA A 292 24.93 -19.98 -13.79
C ALA A 292 24.10 -19.06 -14.74
N LEU A 293 23.87 -19.57 -15.97
CA LEU A 293 23.02 -18.84 -16.95
C LEU A 293 21.57 -18.74 -16.49
N GLU A 294 21.01 -19.83 -15.93
CA GLU A 294 19.64 -19.81 -15.41
C GLU A 294 19.46 -18.72 -14.33
N ASP A 295 20.40 -18.66 -13.38
CA ASP A 295 20.36 -17.64 -12.33
C ASP A 295 20.53 -16.22 -12.89
N LEU A 296 21.46 -16.01 -13.84
CA LEU A 296 21.64 -14.68 -14.47
C LEU A 296 20.45 -14.27 -15.34
N ASP A 297 19.80 -15.21 -16.03
CA ASP A 297 18.57 -14.96 -16.77
C ASP A 297 17.46 -14.47 -15.83
N ARG A 298 17.34 -15.09 -14.65
CA ARG A 298 16.39 -14.65 -13.62
C ARG A 298 16.73 -13.24 -13.11
N VAL A 299 18.00 -12.95 -12.83
CA VAL A 299 18.45 -11.60 -12.42
C VAL A 299 18.11 -10.56 -13.48
N ILE A 300 18.36 -10.84 -14.75
CA ILE A 300 18.08 -9.92 -15.86
C ILE A 300 16.56 -9.75 -16.05
N ASN A 301 15.76 -10.78 -15.84
CA ASN A 301 14.31 -10.69 -15.88
C ASN A 301 13.74 -9.80 -14.75
N ILE A 302 14.34 -9.87 -13.56
CA ILE A 302 13.98 -9.01 -12.41
C ILE A 302 14.46 -7.58 -12.67
N ASN A 303 15.72 -7.41 -13.08
CA ASN A 303 16.32 -6.12 -13.37
C ASN A 303 17.03 -6.11 -14.73
N PRO A 304 16.34 -5.75 -15.83
CA PRO A 304 16.94 -5.69 -17.17
C PRO A 304 18.08 -4.67 -17.31
N GLY A 305 18.17 -3.71 -16.40
CA GLY A 305 19.26 -2.72 -16.34
C GLY A 305 20.50 -3.17 -15.59
N ASN A 306 20.58 -4.42 -15.13
CA ASN A 306 21.72 -4.90 -14.36
C ASN A 306 22.94 -5.13 -15.27
N VAL A 307 23.85 -4.16 -15.31
CA VAL A 307 25.05 -4.15 -16.15
C VAL A 307 25.95 -5.36 -15.87
N LEU A 308 26.12 -5.72 -14.60
CA LEU A 308 27.01 -6.81 -14.20
C LEU A 308 26.43 -8.19 -14.55
N ALA A 309 25.13 -8.36 -14.50
CA ALA A 309 24.48 -9.60 -14.91
C ALA A 309 24.70 -9.86 -16.41
N HIS A 310 24.48 -8.86 -17.28
CA HIS A 310 24.81 -8.95 -18.69
C HIS A 310 26.30 -9.22 -18.93
N PHE A 311 27.17 -8.48 -18.25
CA PHE A 311 28.60 -8.66 -18.38
C PHE A 311 29.06 -10.08 -18.00
N ASN A 312 28.57 -10.63 -16.88
CA ASN A 312 28.95 -11.97 -16.43
C ASN A 312 28.31 -13.06 -17.28
N ARG A 313 27.07 -12.89 -17.76
CA ARG A 313 26.45 -13.84 -18.69
C ARG A 313 27.21 -13.89 -20.00
N ALA A 314 27.61 -12.74 -20.55
CA ALA A 314 28.50 -12.67 -21.71
C ALA A 314 29.82 -13.40 -21.49
N SER A 315 30.41 -13.27 -20.29
CA SER A 315 31.66 -13.96 -19.96
C SER A 315 31.49 -15.48 -19.93
N ILE A 316 30.34 -15.98 -19.43
CA ILE A 316 30.01 -17.41 -19.46
C ILE A 316 29.78 -17.88 -20.90
N PHE A 317 29.13 -17.09 -21.75
CA PHE A 317 28.97 -17.41 -23.17
C PHE A 317 30.31 -17.55 -23.88
N ILE A 318 31.34 -16.74 -23.51
CA ILE A 318 32.72 -16.93 -24.02
C ILE A 318 33.28 -18.32 -23.66
N GLU A 319 33.13 -18.73 -22.40
CA GLU A 319 33.61 -20.05 -21.94
C GLU A 319 32.88 -21.22 -22.64
N MET A 320 31.66 -20.96 -23.11
CA MET A 320 30.84 -21.92 -23.86
C MET A 320 31.02 -21.78 -25.39
N GLU A 321 31.94 -20.93 -25.87
CA GLU A 321 32.16 -20.61 -27.29
C GLU A 321 30.91 -20.06 -28.02
N ARG A 322 29.97 -19.49 -27.30
CA ARG A 322 28.72 -18.85 -27.83
C ARG A 322 28.99 -17.37 -28.11
N TRP A 323 29.73 -17.10 -29.18
CA TRP A 323 30.30 -15.79 -29.48
C TRP A 323 29.25 -14.73 -29.79
N GLU A 324 28.18 -15.08 -30.50
CA GLU A 324 27.08 -14.16 -30.87
C GLU A 324 26.30 -13.73 -29.63
N ASP A 325 25.95 -14.67 -28.74
CA ASP A 325 25.24 -14.37 -27.50
C ASP A 325 26.12 -13.50 -26.57
N ALA A 326 27.41 -13.78 -26.49
CA ALA A 326 28.36 -12.96 -25.74
C ALA A 326 28.44 -11.52 -26.30
N LEU A 327 28.39 -11.36 -27.62
CA LEU A 327 28.43 -10.05 -28.27
C LEU A 327 27.20 -9.22 -27.89
N GLU A 328 26.00 -9.80 -27.96
CA GLU A 328 24.74 -9.14 -27.63
C GLU A 328 24.71 -8.61 -26.19
N ASP A 329 25.14 -9.44 -25.25
CA ASP A 329 25.18 -9.06 -23.84
C ASP A 329 26.24 -8.00 -23.54
N TYR A 330 27.44 -8.06 -24.16
CA TYR A 330 28.41 -6.96 -24.01
C TYR A 330 27.92 -5.68 -24.66
N ASP A 331 27.21 -5.74 -25.78
CA ASP A 331 26.58 -4.57 -26.40
C ASP A 331 25.59 -3.93 -25.44
N THR A 332 24.77 -4.74 -24.77
CA THR A 332 23.80 -4.28 -23.78
C THR A 332 24.51 -3.69 -22.55
N ALA A 333 25.50 -4.36 -21.99
CA ALA A 333 26.26 -3.86 -20.84
C ALA A 333 26.93 -2.50 -21.12
N ILE A 334 27.48 -2.33 -22.34
CA ILE A 334 28.11 -1.07 -22.77
C ILE A 334 27.04 0.02 -23.02
N ALA A 335 25.90 -0.34 -23.58
CA ALA A 335 24.79 0.60 -23.76
C ALA A 335 24.26 1.15 -22.43
N LEU A 336 24.15 0.27 -21.43
CA LEU A 336 23.75 0.62 -20.06
C LEU A 336 24.84 1.44 -19.34
N TYR A 337 26.11 1.10 -19.52
CA TYR A 337 27.23 1.81 -18.91
C TYR A 337 28.38 2.04 -19.92
N PRO A 338 28.41 3.19 -20.63
CA PRO A 338 29.38 3.48 -21.69
C PRO A 338 30.83 3.64 -21.22
N ASP A 339 31.10 3.75 -19.94
CA ASP A 339 32.47 3.87 -19.40
C ASP A 339 33.05 2.52 -18.93
N PHE A 340 32.36 1.40 -19.18
CA PHE A 340 32.80 0.07 -18.74
C PHE A 340 33.95 -0.49 -19.59
N ALA A 341 35.18 -0.04 -19.32
CA ALA A 341 36.38 -0.40 -20.06
C ALA A 341 36.58 -1.91 -20.25
N LYS A 342 36.30 -2.73 -19.21
CA LYS A 342 36.44 -4.18 -19.24
C LYS A 342 35.46 -4.86 -20.22
N ALA A 343 34.22 -4.28 -20.34
CA ALA A 343 33.26 -4.78 -21.31
C ALA A 343 33.72 -4.54 -22.76
N TYR A 344 34.31 -3.38 -23.06
CA TYR A 344 34.92 -3.12 -24.38
C TYR A 344 36.08 -4.10 -24.64
N LEU A 345 36.95 -4.37 -23.66
CA LEU A 345 38.06 -5.30 -23.81
C LEU A 345 37.57 -6.71 -24.14
N ASN A 346 36.59 -7.21 -23.40
CA ASN A 346 36.02 -8.54 -23.61
C ASN A 346 35.27 -8.61 -24.94
N ARG A 347 34.48 -7.56 -25.29
CA ARG A 347 33.81 -7.47 -26.59
C ARG A 347 34.79 -7.43 -27.76
N SER A 348 35.93 -6.78 -27.59
CA SER A 348 37.02 -6.81 -28.57
C SER A 348 37.50 -8.24 -28.81
N TYR A 349 37.68 -9.05 -27.75
CA TYR A 349 38.03 -10.43 -27.87
C TYR A 349 36.98 -11.25 -28.64
N VAL A 350 35.69 -11.10 -28.27
CA VAL A 350 34.57 -11.77 -28.95
C VAL A 350 34.52 -11.40 -30.44
N LYS A 351 34.63 -10.10 -30.77
CA LYS A 351 34.68 -9.65 -32.17
C LYS A 351 35.83 -10.22 -32.96
N ASN A 352 36.99 -10.42 -32.32
CA ASN A 352 38.13 -11.09 -32.97
C ASN A 352 37.83 -12.56 -33.27
N MET A 353 37.16 -13.26 -32.37
CA MET A 353 36.78 -14.67 -32.58
C MET A 353 35.71 -14.78 -33.70
N LEU A 354 34.85 -13.78 -33.88
CA LEU A 354 33.90 -13.70 -34.97
C LEU A 354 34.47 -13.17 -36.28
N GLY A 355 35.78 -12.88 -36.36
CA GLY A 355 36.46 -12.37 -37.55
C GLY A 355 36.23 -10.89 -37.84
N LEU A 356 35.61 -10.16 -36.91
CA LEU A 356 35.33 -8.72 -37.00
C LEU A 356 36.54 -7.87 -36.56
N ASN A 357 37.68 -8.09 -37.23
CA ASN A 357 38.99 -7.58 -36.80
C ASN A 357 39.07 -6.03 -36.70
N LYS A 358 38.34 -5.31 -37.53
CA LYS A 358 38.36 -3.86 -37.51
C LYS A 358 37.62 -3.31 -36.28
N GLU A 359 36.45 -3.82 -36.03
CA GLU A 359 35.61 -3.50 -34.87
C GLU A 359 36.27 -3.92 -33.57
N SER A 360 36.91 -5.08 -33.56
CA SER A 360 37.71 -5.56 -32.43
C SER A 360 38.81 -4.57 -32.05
N LYS A 361 39.60 -4.10 -33.04
CA LYS A 361 40.67 -3.13 -32.80
C LYS A 361 40.14 -1.80 -32.27
N GLN A 362 38.96 -1.37 -32.76
CA GLN A 362 38.29 -0.15 -32.28
C GLN A 362 37.90 -0.28 -30.81
N ASP A 363 37.24 -1.37 -30.41
CA ASP A 363 36.86 -1.62 -29.01
C ASP A 363 38.09 -1.70 -28.09
N TYR A 364 39.17 -2.35 -28.55
CA TYR A 364 40.41 -2.41 -27.78
C TYR A 364 40.99 -1.01 -27.52
N MET A 365 40.99 -0.14 -28.52
CA MET A 365 41.46 1.25 -28.36
C MET A 365 40.56 2.05 -27.43
N THR A 366 39.24 1.85 -27.56
CA THR A 366 38.25 2.50 -26.66
C THR A 366 38.47 2.04 -25.22
N ALA A 367 38.66 0.76 -24.98
CA ALA A 367 38.98 0.23 -23.65
C ALA A 367 40.22 0.90 -23.04
N GLN A 368 41.31 1.00 -23.80
CA GLN A 368 42.55 1.65 -23.36
C GLN A 368 42.36 3.15 -23.09
N GLN A 369 41.54 3.83 -23.90
CA GLN A 369 41.18 5.24 -23.69
C GLN A 369 40.43 5.40 -22.40
N LYS A 370 39.37 4.61 -22.17
CA LYS A 370 38.57 4.64 -20.94
C LYS A 370 39.38 4.39 -19.67
N VAL A 371 40.33 3.46 -19.73
CA VAL A 371 41.27 3.23 -18.64
C VAL A 371 42.13 4.46 -18.36
N ARG A 372 42.69 5.10 -19.41
CA ARG A 372 43.45 6.35 -19.23
C ARG A 372 42.64 7.51 -18.65
N GLU A 373 41.46 7.73 -19.19
CA GLU A 373 40.52 8.78 -18.67
C GLU A 373 40.19 8.55 -17.20
N PHE A 374 40.00 7.30 -16.81
CA PHE A 374 39.77 6.93 -15.43
C PHE A 374 40.98 7.23 -14.53
N HIS A 375 42.19 6.90 -14.97
CA HIS A 375 43.42 7.18 -14.23
C HIS A 375 43.65 8.70 -14.08
N GLU A 376 43.40 9.47 -15.12
CA GLU A 376 43.55 10.92 -15.10
C GLU A 376 42.55 11.56 -14.09
N LYS A 377 41.28 11.19 -14.13
CA LYS A 377 40.25 11.64 -13.18
C LYS A 377 40.55 11.22 -11.73
N SER A 378 41.08 10.00 -11.53
CA SER A 378 41.45 9.50 -10.19
C SER A 378 42.67 10.19 -9.63
N ALA A 379 43.65 10.57 -10.45
CA ALA A 379 44.83 11.31 -10.03
C ALA A 379 44.49 12.78 -9.62
N GLU A 380 43.53 13.41 -10.30
CA GLU A 380 43.06 14.76 -9.97
C GLU A 380 42.25 14.79 -8.64
N ASN A 381 41.55 13.72 -8.30
CA ASN A 381 40.70 13.68 -7.10
C ASN A 381 41.37 13.01 -5.87
N GLY A 382 42.66 12.68 -5.93
CA GLY A 382 43.38 12.06 -4.81
C GLY A 382 42.91 10.68 -4.38
N ALA A 383 42.05 10.04 -5.19
CA ALA A 383 41.56 8.70 -4.93
C ALA A 383 42.64 7.69 -5.35
N ALA A 384 43.12 6.88 -4.42
CA ALA A 384 43.95 5.73 -4.71
C ALA A 384 43.27 4.87 -5.80
N PHE A 385 44.05 4.41 -6.77
CA PHE A 385 43.70 3.51 -7.86
C PHE A 385 42.49 2.62 -7.53
N ALA A 386 41.34 2.98 -8.01
CA ALA A 386 40.16 2.14 -7.93
C ALA A 386 39.98 1.48 -9.30
N ASP A 387 40.14 0.20 -9.35
CA ASP A 387 39.67 -0.65 -10.44
C ASP A 387 38.21 -0.26 -10.76
N THR A 388 37.85 -0.15 -12.04
CA THR A 388 36.45 0.12 -12.44
C THR A 388 35.47 -0.89 -11.84
N THR A 389 35.94 -2.09 -11.48
CA THR A 389 35.21 -3.04 -10.66
C THR A 389 34.92 -2.57 -9.25
N LYS A 390 35.71 -1.66 -8.66
CA LYS A 390 35.43 -1.11 -7.31
C LYS A 390 34.32 -0.05 -7.28
N THR A 391 34.12 0.67 -8.38
CA THR A 391 32.95 1.54 -8.52
C THR A 391 31.65 0.72 -8.56
N PHE A 392 31.71 -0.47 -9.14
CA PHE A 392 30.61 -1.44 -9.12
C PHE A 392 30.47 -2.18 -7.80
N SER A 393 31.55 -2.38 -7.03
CA SER A 393 31.42 -2.92 -5.67
C SER A 393 30.76 -1.91 -4.73
N GLY A 394 30.89 -0.61 -5.00
CA GLY A 394 30.12 0.44 -4.32
C GLY A 394 28.63 0.43 -4.69
N LEU A 395 28.30 0.11 -5.95
CA LEU A 395 26.92 -0.13 -6.40
C LEU A 395 26.36 -1.43 -5.83
N LEU A 396 27.18 -2.48 -5.71
CA LEU A 396 26.81 -3.73 -5.02
C LEU A 396 26.60 -3.52 -3.51
N ALA A 397 27.33 -2.60 -2.87
CA ALA A 397 27.10 -2.22 -1.48
C ALA A 397 25.86 -1.35 -1.29
N LEU A 398 25.49 -0.55 -2.29
CA LEU A 398 24.20 0.15 -2.35
C LEU A 398 23.04 -0.84 -2.59
N ASP A 399 23.26 -1.86 -3.41
CA ASP A 399 22.31 -2.97 -3.58
C ASP A 399 22.19 -3.83 -2.30
N ALA A 400 23.22 -3.93 -1.47
CA ALA A 400 23.13 -4.61 -0.17
C ALA A 400 22.33 -3.81 0.88
N ASP A 401 22.41 -2.47 0.86
CA ASP A 401 21.48 -1.61 1.63
C ASP A 401 20.06 -1.63 1.03
N PHE A 402 19.93 -1.86 -0.28
CA PHE A 402 18.68 -2.08 -0.98
C PHE A 402 18.07 -3.46 -0.65
N ALA A 403 18.90 -4.49 -0.54
CA ALA A 403 18.49 -5.85 -0.19
C ALA A 403 17.77 -5.90 1.17
N LYS A 404 18.18 -5.07 2.14
CA LYS A 404 17.50 -5.02 3.45
C LYS A 404 16.09 -4.45 3.39
N LYS A 405 15.77 -3.64 2.36
CA LYS A 405 14.42 -3.15 2.06
C LYS A 405 13.60 -4.14 1.25
N ASP A 406 14.24 -4.76 0.25
CA ASP A 406 13.59 -5.74 -0.61
C ASP A 406 13.24 -7.02 0.17
N PHE A 407 14.01 -7.38 1.19
CA PHE A 407 13.73 -8.52 2.07
C PHE A 407 12.42 -8.35 2.87
N ASP A 408 12.12 -7.15 3.34
CA ASP A 408 10.84 -6.86 4.03
C ASP A 408 9.67 -6.71 3.04
N ASP A 409 9.92 -6.20 1.83
CA ASP A 409 8.89 -5.96 0.81
C ASP A 409 8.51 -7.23 0.02
N GLU A 410 9.45 -8.15 -0.26
CA GLU A 410 9.18 -9.40 -0.97
C GLU A 410 8.29 -10.37 -0.18
N LEU A 411 8.33 -10.35 1.14
CA LEU A 411 7.39 -11.09 2.00
C LEU A 411 5.94 -10.60 1.83
N LEU A 412 5.74 -9.36 1.40
CA LEU A 412 4.44 -8.79 1.07
C LEU A 412 4.05 -9.04 -0.41
N GLN A 413 5.02 -9.23 -1.31
CA GLN A 413 4.80 -9.44 -2.76
C GLN A 413 4.08 -10.76 -3.10
N HIS A 414 4.11 -11.77 -2.22
CA HIS A 414 3.48 -13.07 -2.46
C HIS A 414 2.03 -13.18 -1.97
N ARG A 415 1.42 -12.10 -1.49
CA ARG A 415 -0.02 -12.08 -1.35
C ARG A 415 -0.62 -11.54 -2.64
N ASP A 416 -1.06 -12.45 -3.52
CA ASP A 416 -2.00 -12.13 -4.60
C ASP A 416 -3.27 -11.55 -3.97
N ILE A 417 -3.25 -10.24 -3.67
CA ILE A 417 -4.45 -9.51 -3.29
C ILE A 417 -5.14 -9.21 -4.61
N ASP A 418 -6.24 -9.90 -4.84
CA ASP A 418 -7.12 -9.65 -5.96
C ASP A 418 -7.80 -8.29 -5.75
N ILE A 419 -7.17 -7.22 -6.28
CA ILE A 419 -7.66 -5.86 -6.15
C ILE A 419 -8.75 -5.64 -7.16
N ARG A 420 -9.99 -5.62 -6.68
CA ARG A 420 -11.17 -5.38 -7.50
C ARG A 420 -11.84 -4.08 -7.13
N LEU A 421 -12.42 -3.43 -8.13
CA LEU A 421 -13.33 -2.32 -7.89
C LEU A 421 -14.49 -2.78 -6.97
N ARG A 422 -14.93 -1.89 -6.08
CA ARG A 422 -16.15 -2.11 -5.31
C ARG A 422 -17.32 -2.30 -6.27
N PRO A 423 -18.23 -3.26 -5.97
CA PRO A 423 -19.32 -3.59 -6.88
C PRO A 423 -20.27 -2.43 -7.13
N LEU A 424 -21.00 -2.52 -8.25
CA LEU A 424 -22.04 -1.57 -8.62
C LEU A 424 -23.18 -1.56 -7.58
N TYR A 425 -23.74 -0.38 -7.30
CA TYR A 425 -24.93 -0.21 -6.47
C TYR A 425 -26.18 -0.56 -7.27
N LYS A 426 -27.03 -1.40 -6.69
CA LYS A 426 -28.30 -1.83 -7.25
C LYS A 426 -29.37 -2.02 -6.19
N PHE A 427 -30.63 -1.98 -6.60
CA PHE A 427 -31.71 -2.42 -5.73
C PHE A 427 -31.79 -3.95 -5.72
N SER A 428 -32.08 -4.49 -4.55
CA SER A 428 -32.34 -5.91 -4.35
C SER A 428 -33.51 -6.12 -3.37
N LEU A 429 -34.12 -7.33 -3.38
CA LEU A 429 -35.16 -7.69 -2.43
C LEU A 429 -34.55 -7.79 -1.03
N ALA A 430 -35.23 -7.24 -0.03
CA ALA A 430 -34.83 -7.30 1.38
C ALA A 430 -35.78 -8.20 2.18
N ARG A 431 -35.35 -8.73 3.33
CA ARG A 431 -36.19 -9.53 4.23
C ARG A 431 -37.17 -8.66 5.04
N GLU A 432 -36.71 -7.52 5.47
CA GLU A 432 -37.45 -6.53 6.25
C GLU A 432 -37.07 -5.13 5.78
N LYS A 433 -37.92 -4.13 6.03
CA LYS A 433 -37.55 -2.74 5.80
C LYS A 433 -36.40 -2.39 6.75
N GLU A 434 -35.29 -1.91 6.21
CA GLU A 434 -34.14 -1.52 7.02
C GLU A 434 -34.55 -0.47 8.05
N ASP A 435 -34.14 -0.67 9.31
CA ASP A 435 -34.35 0.29 10.38
C ASP A 435 -33.34 1.44 10.19
N ARG A 436 -33.78 2.51 9.52
CA ARG A 436 -32.98 3.71 9.20
C ARG A 436 -32.58 4.51 10.45
N ASN A 437 -33.09 4.15 11.62
CA ASN A 437 -32.77 4.82 12.88
C ASN A 437 -31.50 4.31 13.57
N MET A 438 -30.80 3.31 13.00
CA MET A 438 -29.45 2.99 13.46
C MET A 438 -28.48 4.09 13.02
N ALA A 439 -28.37 5.10 13.86
CA ALA A 439 -27.82 6.44 13.69
C ALA A 439 -26.32 6.55 13.29
N LEU A 440 -25.69 5.51 12.84
CA LEU A 440 -24.27 5.49 12.43
C LEU A 440 -24.06 4.87 11.04
N SER A 441 -25.13 4.57 10.31
CA SER A 441 -25.01 4.12 8.92
C SER A 441 -24.62 5.31 8.04
N HIS A 442 -23.66 5.10 7.15
CA HIS A 442 -23.20 6.10 6.18
C HIS A 442 -24.19 6.27 5.01
N ASN A 443 -25.49 6.13 5.26
CA ASN A 443 -26.51 6.16 4.24
C ASN A 443 -26.73 7.59 3.73
N PHE A 444 -26.90 7.70 2.44
CA PHE A 444 -27.26 8.95 1.78
C PHE A 444 -28.74 9.25 2.02
N GLU A 445 -29.05 10.41 2.59
CA GLU A 445 -30.42 10.87 2.82
C GLU A 445 -30.99 11.51 1.55
N SER A 446 -32.05 10.92 1.01
CA SER A 446 -32.79 11.46 -0.14
C SER A 446 -34.29 11.19 0.00
N SER A 447 -35.06 12.25 0.07
CA SER A 447 -36.53 12.14 0.19
C SER A 447 -37.16 11.41 -1.01
N LEU A 448 -36.59 11.49 -2.19
CA LEU A 448 -37.05 10.76 -3.38
C LEU A 448 -36.71 9.27 -3.31
N LEU A 449 -35.49 8.95 -2.89
CA LEU A 449 -35.07 7.56 -2.68
C LEU A 449 -35.91 6.91 -1.58
N ASP A 450 -36.12 7.61 -0.47
CA ASP A 450 -36.95 7.16 0.64
C ASP A 450 -38.38 6.88 0.21
N ARG A 451 -38.94 7.81 -0.56
CA ARG A 451 -40.32 7.67 -1.10
C ARG A 451 -40.42 6.47 -2.05
N PHE A 452 -39.40 6.25 -2.89
CA PHE A 452 -39.36 5.09 -3.79
C PHE A 452 -39.31 3.77 -3.01
N LEU A 453 -38.43 3.69 -1.99
CA LEU A 453 -38.33 2.52 -1.12
C LEU A 453 -39.61 2.25 -0.32
N ASP A 454 -40.34 3.32 0.08
CA ASP A 454 -41.62 3.21 0.79
C ASP A 454 -42.77 2.82 -0.13
N ALA A 455 -42.73 3.26 -1.40
CA ALA A 455 -43.77 2.95 -2.39
C ALA A 455 -43.64 1.53 -2.96
N ALA A 456 -42.46 0.90 -2.86
CA ALA A 456 -42.25 -0.44 -3.34
C ALA A 456 -43.22 -1.43 -2.65
N PRO A 457 -43.90 -2.31 -3.41
CA PRO A 457 -44.90 -3.24 -2.88
C PRO A 457 -44.32 -4.31 -1.94
N VAL A 458 -43.03 -4.50 -1.98
CA VAL A 458 -42.25 -5.39 -1.10
C VAL A 458 -41.01 -4.67 -0.58
N PRO A 459 -40.40 -5.13 0.52
CA PRO A 459 -39.16 -4.54 1.01
C PRO A 459 -38.05 -4.63 -0.04
N VAL A 460 -37.46 -3.50 -0.41
CA VAL A 460 -36.27 -3.40 -1.28
C VAL A 460 -35.20 -2.57 -0.59
N THR A 461 -33.96 -2.87 -0.90
CA THR A 461 -32.80 -2.14 -0.40
C THR A 461 -31.90 -1.73 -1.55
N LEU A 462 -31.18 -0.60 -1.41
CA LEU A 462 -30.15 -0.15 -2.33
C LEU A 462 -28.78 -0.43 -1.71
N GLY A 463 -27.95 -1.18 -2.42
CA GLY A 463 -26.62 -1.53 -1.95
C GLY A 463 -25.76 -2.16 -3.04
N ASN A 464 -24.50 -2.42 -2.70
CA ASN A 464 -23.54 -3.11 -3.58
C ASN A 464 -23.29 -4.57 -3.16
N GLN A 465 -24.09 -5.09 -2.22
CA GLN A 465 -24.07 -6.49 -1.80
C GLN A 465 -25.43 -7.15 -2.14
N GLU A 466 -25.40 -8.46 -2.43
CA GLU A 466 -26.64 -9.21 -2.68
C GLU A 466 -27.43 -9.39 -1.38
N SER A 467 -28.67 -8.97 -1.41
CA SER A 467 -29.65 -9.25 -0.36
C SER A 467 -30.66 -10.30 -0.86
N LYS A 468 -31.18 -11.14 0.04
CA LYS A 468 -32.15 -12.19 -0.29
C LYS A 468 -33.45 -11.93 0.47
N GLY A 469 -34.49 -11.53 -0.27
CA GLY A 469 -35.86 -11.38 0.24
C GLY A 469 -36.78 -12.49 -0.23
N SER A 470 -37.95 -12.65 0.39
CA SER A 470 -39.01 -13.54 -0.06
C SER A 470 -40.21 -12.74 -0.60
N LEU A 471 -40.77 -13.20 -1.69
CA LEU A 471 -41.94 -12.55 -2.31
C LEU A 471 -43.23 -13.28 -1.87
N ASN A 472 -44.06 -12.54 -1.12
CA ASN A 472 -45.46 -12.91 -0.87
C ASN A 472 -46.34 -11.70 -1.23
N TYR A 473 -46.70 -11.58 -2.54
CA TYR A 473 -47.35 -10.39 -3.01
C TYR A 473 -48.20 -10.65 -4.25
N ILE A 474 -49.27 -9.89 -4.41
CA ILE A 474 -50.19 -10.01 -5.55
C ILE A 474 -49.74 -9.05 -6.65
N PHE A 475 -49.42 -9.57 -7.80
CA PHE A 475 -48.95 -8.82 -8.96
C PHE A 475 -50.15 -8.07 -9.63
N THR A 476 -50.06 -6.74 -9.75
CA THR A 476 -51.09 -5.88 -10.33
C THR A 476 -50.71 -5.23 -11.66
N ASP A 477 -49.52 -5.57 -12.18
CA ASP A 477 -49.02 -5.19 -13.51
C ASP A 477 -48.70 -3.69 -13.63
N THR A 478 -48.25 -3.02 -12.53
CA THR A 478 -47.73 -1.67 -12.52
C THR A 478 -46.21 -1.63 -12.87
N ALA A 479 -45.63 -0.42 -13.01
CA ALA A 479 -44.20 -0.27 -13.25
C ALA A 479 -43.38 -0.81 -12.06
N GLU A 480 -43.83 -0.54 -10.83
CA GLU A 480 -43.22 -1.07 -9.59
C GLU A 480 -43.30 -2.59 -9.52
N ASP A 481 -44.44 -3.18 -9.97
CA ASP A 481 -44.61 -4.61 -10.01
C ASP A 481 -43.64 -5.26 -10.99
N CYS A 482 -43.52 -4.69 -12.18
CA CYS A 482 -42.54 -5.17 -13.18
C CYS A 482 -41.12 -5.07 -12.64
N PHE A 483 -40.75 -3.98 -11.93
CA PHE A 483 -39.45 -3.81 -11.30
C PHE A 483 -39.16 -4.89 -10.24
N VAL A 484 -40.10 -5.10 -9.32
CA VAL A 484 -40.00 -6.15 -8.27
C VAL A 484 -39.89 -7.54 -8.89
N LYS A 485 -40.60 -7.82 -9.98
CA LYS A 485 -40.48 -9.09 -10.69
C LYS A 485 -39.10 -9.23 -11.30
N GLY A 486 -38.52 -8.20 -11.88
CA GLY A 486 -37.14 -8.17 -12.36
C GLY A 486 -36.13 -8.49 -11.25
N LEU A 487 -36.30 -7.93 -10.05
CA LEU A 487 -35.46 -8.26 -8.90
C LEU A 487 -35.56 -9.73 -8.48
N GLN A 488 -36.77 -10.30 -8.53
CA GLN A 488 -36.98 -11.74 -8.26
C GLN A 488 -36.24 -12.63 -9.26
N GLU A 489 -36.32 -12.28 -10.55
CA GLU A 489 -35.67 -13.04 -11.62
C GLU A 489 -34.13 -12.97 -11.49
N ILE A 490 -33.56 -11.80 -11.07
CA ILE A 490 -32.12 -11.71 -10.74
C ILE A 490 -31.76 -12.69 -9.62
N GLN A 491 -32.53 -12.69 -8.53
CA GLN A 491 -32.29 -13.61 -7.41
C GLN A 491 -32.32 -15.09 -7.84
N SER A 492 -33.12 -15.41 -8.86
CA SER A 492 -33.22 -16.72 -9.48
C SER A 492 -32.18 -16.96 -10.59
N LYS A 493 -31.26 -16.00 -10.83
CA LYS A 493 -30.25 -16.00 -11.90
C LYS A 493 -30.85 -16.10 -13.32
N GLN A 494 -32.06 -15.62 -13.51
CA GLN A 494 -32.76 -15.58 -14.80
C GLN A 494 -32.56 -14.19 -15.44
N PHE A 495 -31.32 -13.86 -15.83
CA PHE A 495 -30.91 -12.52 -16.25
C PHE A 495 -31.69 -11.99 -17.46
N THR A 496 -31.93 -12.83 -18.49
CA THR A 496 -32.69 -12.42 -19.68
C THR A 496 -34.17 -12.13 -19.34
N SER A 497 -34.77 -12.91 -18.45
CA SER A 497 -36.12 -12.65 -17.95
C SER A 497 -36.17 -11.36 -17.13
N ALA A 498 -35.19 -11.15 -16.25
CA ALA A 498 -35.06 -9.93 -15.45
C ALA A 498 -34.97 -8.67 -16.34
N LEU A 499 -34.14 -8.74 -17.40
CA LEU A 499 -33.99 -7.64 -18.35
C LEU A 499 -35.34 -7.27 -19.01
N SER A 500 -36.08 -8.26 -19.48
CA SER A 500 -37.42 -8.05 -20.08
C SER A 500 -38.41 -7.39 -19.08
N TRP A 501 -38.31 -7.73 -17.77
CA TRP A 501 -39.15 -7.11 -16.76
C TRP A 501 -38.74 -5.68 -16.47
N PHE A 502 -37.43 -5.37 -16.46
CA PHE A 502 -36.96 -3.98 -16.31
C PHE A 502 -37.30 -3.12 -17.53
N ASP A 503 -37.26 -3.66 -18.75
CA ASP A 503 -37.72 -2.96 -19.94
C ASP A 503 -39.20 -2.56 -19.80
N LYS A 504 -40.07 -3.49 -19.37
CA LYS A 504 -41.47 -3.18 -19.09
C LYS A 504 -41.64 -2.14 -17.98
N ALA A 505 -40.84 -2.19 -16.91
CA ALA A 505 -40.89 -1.19 -15.84
C ALA A 505 -40.56 0.20 -16.35
N VAL A 506 -39.51 0.35 -17.16
CA VAL A 506 -39.09 1.62 -17.79
C VAL A 506 -40.15 2.13 -18.75
N GLU A 507 -40.71 1.25 -19.60
CA GLU A 507 -41.75 1.59 -20.59
C GLU A 507 -43.03 2.06 -19.90
N ARG A 508 -43.55 1.32 -18.92
CA ARG A 508 -44.77 1.65 -18.19
C ARG A 508 -44.64 2.91 -17.35
N CYS A 509 -43.47 3.19 -16.82
CA CYS A 509 -43.23 4.42 -16.07
C CYS A 509 -43.50 5.68 -16.90
N THR A 510 -43.34 5.64 -18.21
CA THR A 510 -43.69 6.76 -19.11
C THR A 510 -45.18 6.97 -19.25
N ASP A 511 -45.97 5.90 -19.17
CA ASP A 511 -47.44 5.96 -19.28
C ASP A 511 -48.11 6.41 -17.95
N GLU A 512 -47.46 6.22 -16.82
CA GLU A 512 -47.92 6.55 -15.49
C GLU A 512 -47.61 7.98 -15.06
N THR A 513 -46.76 8.73 -15.79
CA THR A 513 -46.37 10.12 -15.45
C THR A 513 -47.51 11.10 -15.42
N GLU A 514 -48.66 10.84 -16.08
CA GLU A 514 -49.88 11.64 -16.00
C GLU A 514 -50.62 11.44 -14.67
N LYS A 515 -50.42 10.33 -13.97
CA LYS A 515 -51.12 9.95 -12.75
C LYS A 515 -50.33 10.27 -11.47
N ASP A 516 -49.04 10.07 -11.49
CA ASP A 516 -48.13 10.39 -10.36
C ASP A 516 -47.01 11.32 -10.81
N LYS A 517 -46.90 12.49 -10.18
CA LYS A 517 -45.81 13.47 -10.44
C LYS A 517 -44.41 12.94 -10.13
N TYR A 518 -44.31 11.88 -9.35
CA TYR A 518 -43.03 11.25 -8.98
C TYR A 518 -42.64 10.09 -9.93
N ALA A 519 -43.55 9.53 -10.71
CA ALA A 519 -43.30 8.41 -11.59
C ALA A 519 -42.09 8.64 -12.52
N ARG A 520 -41.96 9.86 -13.08
CA ARG A 520 -40.79 10.20 -13.91
C ARG A 520 -39.43 10.03 -13.20
N TYR A 521 -39.41 10.26 -11.87
CA TYR A 521 -38.18 10.11 -11.09
C TYR A 521 -37.86 8.65 -10.79
N TYR A 522 -38.88 7.79 -10.63
CA TYR A 522 -38.74 6.36 -10.42
C TYR A 522 -38.10 5.68 -11.64
N LYS A 523 -38.32 6.23 -12.83
CA LYS A 523 -37.64 5.78 -14.06
C LYS A 523 -36.11 5.71 -13.90
N ALA A 524 -35.52 6.67 -13.20
CA ALA A 524 -34.08 6.68 -12.98
C ALA A 524 -33.61 5.46 -12.16
N PHE A 525 -34.41 5.01 -11.20
CA PHE A 525 -34.09 3.83 -10.38
C PHE A 525 -34.27 2.52 -11.16
N TYR A 526 -35.26 2.46 -12.07
CA TYR A 526 -35.42 1.31 -12.97
C TYR A 526 -34.26 1.22 -13.97
N LEU A 527 -33.86 2.36 -14.54
CA LEU A 527 -32.71 2.47 -15.44
C LEU A 527 -31.39 2.09 -14.72
N LEU A 528 -31.22 2.50 -13.45
CA LEU A 528 -30.07 2.09 -12.64
C LEU A 528 -29.94 0.57 -12.60
N ASN A 529 -31.00 -0.13 -12.22
CA ASN A 529 -30.96 -1.59 -12.12
C ASN A 529 -30.82 -2.27 -13.49
N ARG A 530 -31.45 -1.73 -14.53
CA ARG A 530 -31.31 -2.26 -15.88
C ARG A 530 -29.88 -2.13 -16.40
N GLY A 531 -29.25 -0.97 -16.21
CA GLY A 531 -27.87 -0.73 -16.59
C GLY A 531 -26.90 -1.64 -15.83
N VAL A 532 -27.10 -1.79 -14.51
CA VAL A 532 -26.28 -2.70 -13.70
C VAL A 532 -26.46 -4.16 -14.15
N LEU A 533 -27.69 -4.60 -14.41
CA LEU A 533 -27.95 -5.95 -14.91
C LEU A 533 -27.24 -6.21 -16.24
N LYS A 534 -27.26 -5.25 -17.18
CA LYS A 534 -26.53 -5.37 -18.45
C LYS A 534 -25.02 -5.54 -18.22
N ALA A 535 -24.44 -4.77 -17.29
CA ALA A 535 -23.02 -4.93 -16.93
C ALA A 535 -22.75 -6.31 -16.30
N GLU A 536 -23.56 -6.74 -15.34
CA GLU A 536 -23.41 -8.06 -14.71
C GLU A 536 -23.57 -9.22 -15.71
N MET A 537 -24.42 -9.09 -16.72
CA MET A 537 -24.52 -10.08 -17.80
C MET A 537 -23.24 -10.17 -18.62
N ILE A 538 -22.59 -9.04 -18.90
CA ILE A 538 -21.29 -8.99 -19.59
C ILE A 538 -20.23 -9.67 -18.72
N ASP A 539 -20.14 -9.31 -17.44
CA ASP A 539 -19.17 -9.88 -16.50
C ASP A 539 -19.38 -11.40 -16.34
N PHE A 540 -20.62 -11.84 -16.33
CA PHE A 540 -20.95 -13.28 -16.27
C PHE A 540 -20.45 -14.02 -17.52
N ILE A 541 -20.66 -13.47 -18.72
CA ILE A 541 -20.15 -14.04 -19.98
C ILE A 541 -18.62 -14.07 -19.95
N ALA A 542 -17.98 -12.97 -19.52
CA ALA A 542 -16.54 -12.88 -19.37
C ALA A 542 -15.98 -13.94 -18.42
N SER A 543 -16.67 -14.22 -17.31
CA SER A 543 -16.27 -15.23 -16.34
C SER A 543 -16.35 -16.67 -16.91
N LEU A 544 -17.31 -16.95 -17.75
CA LEU A 544 -17.47 -18.25 -18.43
C LEU A 544 -16.35 -18.49 -19.48
N GLU A 545 -15.87 -17.42 -20.09
CA GLU A 545 -14.76 -17.46 -21.05
C GLU A 545 -13.39 -17.51 -20.37
N GLY A 546 -13.33 -17.43 -19.03
CA GLY A 546 -12.10 -17.40 -18.26
C GLY A 546 -11.36 -16.05 -18.32
N ASN A 547 -12.01 -15.00 -18.82
CA ASN A 547 -11.50 -13.65 -18.92
C ASN A 547 -12.21 -12.77 -17.88
N VAL A 548 -11.68 -12.68 -16.67
CA VAL A 548 -12.11 -11.67 -15.70
C VAL A 548 -11.28 -10.42 -15.97
N GLN A 549 -11.91 -9.31 -16.38
CA GLN A 549 -11.24 -8.01 -16.43
C GLN A 549 -11.01 -7.53 -14.98
N THR A 550 -9.81 -7.71 -14.51
CA THR A 550 -9.31 -7.11 -13.28
C THR A 550 -8.27 -6.06 -13.66
N LEU A 551 -8.34 -4.88 -13.04
CA LEU A 551 -7.21 -3.97 -13.00
C LEU A 551 -6.12 -4.67 -12.18
N SER A 552 -5.19 -5.34 -12.86
CA SER A 552 -4.01 -5.91 -12.19
C SER A 552 -2.87 -4.91 -12.30
N MET A 553 -2.35 -4.49 -11.16
CA MET A 553 -1.10 -3.76 -11.05
C MET A 553 0.01 -4.77 -10.71
N ASP A 554 1.17 -4.66 -11.37
CA ASP A 554 2.35 -5.39 -10.93
C ASP A 554 2.97 -4.75 -9.67
N ASP A 555 3.94 -5.43 -9.09
CA ASP A 555 4.59 -5.04 -7.84
C ASP A 555 5.33 -3.68 -7.92
N GLN A 556 5.52 -3.13 -9.13
CA GLN A 556 6.18 -1.84 -9.36
C GLN A 556 5.21 -0.75 -9.84
N GLY A 557 3.88 -1.00 -9.81
CA GLY A 557 2.88 -0.08 -10.37
C GLY A 557 3.01 0.08 -11.89
N ALA A 558 3.79 -0.78 -12.55
CA ALA A 558 3.90 -0.79 -13.98
C ALA A 558 2.77 -1.65 -14.57
N THR A 559 2.10 -1.10 -15.58
CA THR A 559 1.09 -1.80 -16.36
C THR A 559 1.74 -2.90 -17.19
N ARG A 560 2.07 -4.04 -16.56
CA ARG A 560 2.33 -5.27 -17.29
C ARG A 560 1.02 -6.02 -17.40
N ALA A 561 0.42 -5.98 -18.60
CA ALA A 561 -0.46 -7.06 -18.99
C ALA A 561 0.33 -8.36 -18.78
N ARG A 562 -0.10 -9.23 -17.84
CA ARG A 562 0.34 -10.61 -17.92
C ARG A 562 -0.12 -11.09 -19.28
N VAL A 563 0.82 -11.28 -20.19
CA VAL A 563 0.61 -12.03 -21.41
C VAL A 563 0.46 -13.48 -20.99
N SER A 564 -0.75 -13.84 -20.49
CA SER A 564 -1.25 -15.16 -20.78
C SER A 564 -1.68 -15.09 -22.26
N ASP A 565 -1.47 -16.13 -23.05
CA ASP A 565 -1.90 -16.25 -24.46
C ASP A 565 -3.44 -16.16 -24.64
N ARG A 566 -4.10 -15.25 -23.93
CA ARG A 566 -5.53 -14.96 -23.99
C ARG A 566 -5.70 -13.65 -24.71
N VAL A 567 -6.41 -13.72 -25.82
CA VAL A 567 -6.84 -12.55 -26.63
C VAL A 567 -7.55 -11.58 -25.70
N ASP A 568 -7.00 -10.38 -25.49
CA ASP A 568 -7.65 -9.28 -24.77
C ASP A 568 -8.92 -8.90 -25.55
N ARG A 569 -10.05 -9.42 -25.09
CA ARG A 569 -11.35 -8.99 -25.61
C ARG A 569 -11.83 -7.82 -24.76
N THR A 570 -12.01 -6.67 -25.39
CA THR A 570 -12.72 -5.55 -24.79
C THR A 570 -14.20 -5.82 -24.84
N TYR A 571 -14.88 -5.77 -23.70
CA TYR A 571 -16.31 -5.91 -23.58
C TYR A 571 -17.00 -4.56 -23.74
N ASP A 572 -18.16 -4.53 -24.41
CA ASP A 572 -18.89 -3.29 -24.70
C ASP A 572 -19.94 -3.02 -23.61
N TYR A 573 -19.66 -2.06 -22.75
CA TYR A 573 -20.59 -1.58 -21.72
C TYR A 573 -21.45 -0.38 -22.15
N SER A 574 -21.45 0.01 -23.42
CA SER A 574 -22.11 1.23 -23.94
C SER A 574 -23.60 1.30 -23.62
N GLU A 575 -24.32 0.17 -23.69
CA GLU A 575 -25.74 0.12 -23.33
C GLU A 575 -25.98 0.34 -21.84
N ALA A 576 -25.13 -0.22 -20.96
CA ALA A 576 -25.19 0.00 -19.53
C ALA A 576 -24.90 1.47 -19.18
N ILE A 577 -23.86 2.04 -19.80
CA ILE A 577 -23.51 3.46 -19.66
C ILE A 577 -24.67 4.36 -20.13
N THR A 578 -25.34 4.03 -21.22
CA THR A 578 -26.49 4.79 -21.71
C THR A 578 -27.63 4.83 -20.69
N ASP A 579 -27.98 3.70 -20.10
CA ASP A 579 -29.03 3.63 -19.07
C ASP A 579 -28.67 4.48 -17.84
N ILE A 580 -27.42 4.39 -17.35
CA ILE A 580 -26.98 5.16 -16.19
C ILE A 580 -26.92 6.67 -16.51
N ARG A 581 -26.48 7.07 -17.70
CA ARG A 581 -26.48 8.48 -18.12
C ARG A 581 -27.90 9.04 -18.25
N GLU A 582 -28.85 8.25 -18.77
CA GLU A 582 -30.26 8.67 -18.80
C GLU A 582 -30.79 8.83 -17.36
N ALA A 583 -30.49 7.91 -16.45
CA ALA A 583 -30.85 8.01 -15.05
C ALA A 583 -30.26 9.28 -14.38
N ILE A 584 -29.01 9.61 -14.65
CA ILE A 584 -28.36 10.84 -14.16
C ILE A 584 -29.04 12.10 -14.71
N THR A 585 -29.50 12.07 -15.97
CA THR A 585 -30.24 13.21 -16.54
C THR A 585 -31.53 13.48 -15.78
N ILE A 586 -32.16 12.44 -15.26
CA ILE A 586 -33.41 12.54 -14.48
C ILE A 586 -33.11 12.90 -13.02
N LEU A 587 -32.09 12.30 -12.40
CA LEU A 587 -31.73 12.45 -10.99
C LEU A 587 -30.21 12.69 -10.82
N PRO A 588 -29.71 13.90 -11.12
CA PRO A 588 -28.28 14.21 -11.08
C PRO A 588 -27.69 14.22 -9.66
N ASP A 589 -28.52 14.30 -8.62
CA ASP A 589 -28.10 14.45 -7.23
C ASP A 589 -27.99 13.11 -6.48
N ILE A 590 -28.14 11.97 -7.15
CA ILE A 590 -28.01 10.63 -6.56
C ILE A 590 -26.57 10.14 -6.74
N PRO A 591 -25.76 10.02 -5.67
CA PRO A 591 -24.34 9.67 -5.75
C PRO A 591 -24.08 8.28 -6.32
N TYR A 592 -24.99 7.34 -6.09
CA TYR A 592 -24.86 5.95 -6.56
C TYR A 592 -24.87 5.82 -8.09
N LEU A 593 -25.57 6.74 -8.79
CA LEU A 593 -25.58 6.78 -10.25
C LEU A 593 -24.20 7.18 -10.80
N TRP A 594 -23.58 8.19 -10.19
CA TRP A 594 -22.24 8.65 -10.56
C TRP A 594 -21.18 7.62 -10.22
N PHE A 595 -21.31 6.95 -9.07
CA PHE A 595 -20.42 5.85 -8.70
C PHE A 595 -20.47 4.71 -9.73
N ASN A 596 -21.69 4.28 -10.11
CA ASN A 596 -21.87 3.23 -11.11
C ASN A 596 -21.34 3.65 -12.49
N LEU A 597 -21.53 4.91 -12.89
CA LEU A 597 -20.97 5.42 -14.14
C LEU A 597 -19.44 5.36 -14.11
N GLY A 598 -18.83 5.78 -12.99
CA GLY A 598 -17.38 5.69 -12.79
C GLY A 598 -16.84 4.26 -12.91
N ASN A 599 -17.55 3.27 -12.33
CA ASN A 599 -17.19 1.87 -12.48
C ASN A 599 -17.27 1.41 -13.95
N LEU A 600 -18.35 1.76 -14.65
CA LEU A 600 -18.55 1.40 -16.05
C LEU A 600 -17.49 2.03 -16.97
N HIS A 601 -17.15 3.31 -16.76
CA HIS A 601 -16.04 3.93 -17.47
C HIS A 601 -14.69 3.27 -17.19
N CYS A 602 -14.48 2.85 -15.94
CA CYS A 602 -13.27 2.13 -15.56
C CYS A 602 -13.18 0.78 -16.29
N LEU A 603 -14.28 0.01 -16.33
CA LEU A 603 -14.38 -1.26 -17.06
C LEU A 603 -14.24 -1.08 -18.58
N SER A 604 -14.64 0.08 -19.10
CA SER A 604 -14.45 0.46 -20.52
C SER A 604 -13.07 1.07 -20.81
N SER A 605 -12.13 1.05 -19.84
CA SER A 605 -10.79 1.66 -19.95
C SER A 605 -10.81 3.20 -20.10
N GLU A 606 -11.92 3.85 -19.82
CA GLU A 606 -12.07 5.32 -19.81
C GLU A 606 -11.69 5.92 -18.45
N LEU A 607 -10.46 5.69 -18.00
CA LEU A 607 -10.02 5.94 -16.62
C LEU A 607 -10.12 7.42 -16.19
N VAL A 608 -9.89 8.36 -17.11
CA VAL A 608 -10.00 9.80 -16.79
C VAL A 608 -11.46 10.17 -16.50
N ASN A 609 -12.40 9.69 -17.32
CA ASN A 609 -13.82 9.90 -17.11
C ASN A 609 -14.28 9.30 -15.78
N SER A 610 -13.77 8.10 -15.42
CA SER A 610 -14.12 7.46 -14.15
C SER A 610 -13.70 8.29 -12.93
N LEU A 611 -12.55 8.99 -12.98
CA LEU A 611 -12.11 9.88 -11.88
C LEU A 611 -13.07 11.05 -11.67
N GLU A 612 -13.59 11.65 -12.76
CA GLU A 612 -14.57 12.73 -12.68
C GLU A 612 -15.89 12.26 -12.08
N ASP A 613 -16.36 11.09 -12.48
CA ASP A 613 -17.59 10.49 -11.96
C ASP A 613 -17.48 10.15 -10.48
N TYR A 614 -16.39 9.50 -10.03
CA TYR A 614 -16.16 9.27 -8.61
C TYR A 614 -16.03 10.57 -7.82
N ALA A 615 -15.37 11.59 -8.39
CA ALA A 615 -15.30 12.91 -7.74
C ALA A 615 -16.68 13.52 -7.56
N LYS A 616 -17.58 13.36 -8.55
CA LYS A 616 -18.96 13.82 -8.47
C LYS A 616 -19.73 13.02 -7.42
N ALA A 617 -19.63 11.69 -7.37
CA ALA A 617 -20.24 10.86 -6.35
C ALA A 617 -19.81 11.28 -4.93
N ILE A 618 -18.50 11.51 -4.72
CA ILE A 618 -17.94 11.97 -3.45
C ILE A 618 -18.44 13.37 -3.09
N SER A 619 -18.57 14.29 -4.06
CA SER A 619 -19.08 15.63 -3.79
C SER A 619 -20.52 15.62 -3.32
N LEU A 620 -21.34 14.68 -3.81
CA LEU A 620 -22.73 14.49 -3.42
C LEU A 620 -22.84 13.72 -2.09
N HIS A 621 -21.97 12.78 -1.86
CA HIS A 621 -21.94 11.96 -0.63
C HIS A 621 -20.50 11.79 -0.10
N PRO A 622 -19.98 12.75 0.70
CA PRO A 622 -18.60 12.74 1.19
C PRO A 622 -18.26 11.58 2.14
N GLN A 623 -19.22 10.74 2.48
CA GLN A 623 -19.04 9.56 3.32
C GLN A 623 -19.12 8.24 2.53
N MET A 624 -19.09 8.30 1.20
CA MET A 624 -19.12 7.13 0.32
C MET A 624 -17.74 6.50 0.20
N GLY A 625 -17.39 5.61 1.15
CA GLY A 625 -16.08 4.95 1.23
C GLY A 625 -15.70 4.21 -0.04
N ASP A 626 -16.67 3.51 -0.67
CA ASP A 626 -16.45 2.78 -1.92
C ASP A 626 -15.99 3.68 -3.08
N ALA A 627 -16.49 4.92 -3.16
CA ALA A 627 -16.09 5.86 -4.21
C ALA A 627 -14.64 6.34 -4.00
N TYR A 628 -14.23 6.60 -2.76
CA TYR A 628 -12.83 6.88 -2.44
C TYR A 628 -11.94 5.68 -2.76
N PHE A 629 -12.37 4.48 -2.41
CA PHE A 629 -11.61 3.26 -2.69
C PHE A 629 -11.35 3.08 -4.18
N ASN A 630 -12.40 3.10 -5.00
CA ASN A 630 -12.28 2.92 -6.44
C ASN A 630 -11.48 4.04 -7.10
N ARG A 631 -11.70 5.32 -6.71
CA ARG A 631 -10.92 6.44 -7.21
C ARG A 631 -9.45 6.31 -6.81
N GLY A 632 -9.17 5.89 -5.59
CA GLY A 632 -7.83 5.62 -5.09
C GLY A 632 -7.10 4.58 -5.93
N LEU A 633 -7.76 3.46 -6.27
CA LEU A 633 -7.19 2.43 -7.15
C LEU A 633 -6.85 2.98 -8.54
N VAL A 634 -7.77 3.74 -9.15
CA VAL A 634 -7.56 4.33 -10.48
C VAL A 634 -6.41 5.35 -10.46
N LEU A 635 -6.30 6.17 -9.40
CA LEU A 635 -5.21 7.13 -9.25
C LEU A 635 -3.85 6.43 -9.13
N ILE A 636 -3.74 5.36 -8.34
CA ILE A 636 -2.51 4.57 -8.24
C ILE A 636 -2.16 3.96 -9.60
N TYR A 637 -3.14 3.39 -10.30
CA TYR A 637 -2.95 2.83 -11.64
C TYR A 637 -2.42 3.87 -12.64
N LEU A 638 -2.91 5.12 -12.55
CA LEU A 638 -2.44 6.26 -13.36
C LEU A 638 -1.15 6.90 -12.82
N LYS A 639 -0.50 6.28 -11.85
CA LYS A 639 0.76 6.73 -11.20
C LYS A 639 0.65 8.03 -10.38
N ASP A 640 -0.55 8.46 -10.01
CA ASP A 640 -0.77 9.50 -9.00
C ASP A 640 -0.89 8.83 -7.61
N LYS A 641 0.22 8.20 -7.19
CA LYS A 641 0.32 7.42 -5.94
C LYS A 641 -0.09 8.25 -4.72
N GLU A 642 0.34 9.51 -4.67
CA GLU A 642 0.06 10.36 -3.52
C GLU A 642 -1.43 10.57 -3.27
N LYS A 643 -2.16 11.00 -4.29
CA LYS A 643 -3.61 11.21 -4.17
C LYS A 643 -4.37 9.89 -3.99
N GLY A 644 -3.90 8.83 -4.67
CA GLY A 644 -4.49 7.51 -4.52
C GLY A 644 -4.43 7.00 -3.09
N CYS A 645 -3.29 7.12 -2.43
CA CYS A 645 -3.11 6.69 -1.05
C CYS A 645 -3.92 7.54 -0.04
N ILE A 646 -4.09 8.83 -0.30
CA ILE A 646 -4.98 9.69 0.50
C ILE A 646 -6.44 9.22 0.39
N ASP A 647 -6.89 8.90 -0.81
CA ASP A 647 -8.24 8.40 -1.04
C ASP A 647 -8.46 7.03 -0.37
N LEU A 648 -7.49 6.12 -0.47
CA LEU A 648 -7.55 4.82 0.19
C LEU A 648 -7.58 4.95 1.72
N SER A 649 -6.75 5.84 2.30
CA SER A 649 -6.82 6.14 3.73
C SER A 649 -8.22 6.62 4.12
N ARG A 650 -8.80 7.52 3.32
CA ARG A 650 -10.16 8.00 3.54
C ARG A 650 -11.21 6.89 3.41
N ALA A 651 -11.06 5.99 2.44
CA ALA A 651 -11.94 4.81 2.30
C ALA A 651 -11.89 3.93 3.54
N GLY A 652 -10.68 3.65 4.06
CA GLY A 652 -10.47 2.89 5.30
C GLY A 652 -11.14 3.55 6.51
N GLU A 653 -11.04 4.87 6.67
CA GLU A 653 -11.78 5.62 7.71
C GLU A 653 -13.29 5.47 7.59
N LEU A 654 -13.80 5.31 6.38
CA LEU A 654 -15.22 5.16 6.07
C LEU A 654 -15.69 3.69 6.11
N GLY A 655 -14.85 2.77 6.61
CA GLY A 655 -15.21 1.38 6.87
C GLY A 655 -14.85 0.39 5.76
N VAL A 656 -14.15 0.83 4.71
CA VAL A 656 -13.62 -0.05 3.66
C VAL A 656 -12.29 -0.62 4.11
N SER A 657 -12.32 -1.68 4.93
CA SER A 657 -11.11 -2.28 5.56
C SER A 657 -10.06 -2.77 4.55
N ASP A 658 -10.50 -3.23 3.37
CA ASP A 658 -9.60 -3.70 2.29
C ASP A 658 -8.67 -2.59 1.79
N ALA A 659 -9.00 -1.31 2.04
CA ALA A 659 -8.15 -0.19 1.69
C ALA A 659 -6.75 -0.27 2.35
N TYR A 660 -6.68 -0.76 3.59
CA TYR A 660 -5.39 -0.88 4.30
C TYR A 660 -4.48 -1.95 3.71
N SER A 661 -5.06 -3.03 3.13
CA SER A 661 -4.27 -4.04 2.41
C SER A 661 -3.68 -3.47 1.12
N VAL A 662 -4.42 -2.60 0.43
CA VAL A 662 -3.92 -1.89 -0.77
C VAL A 662 -2.86 -0.85 -0.39
N ILE A 663 -3.08 -0.10 0.69
CA ILE A 663 -2.13 0.90 1.19
C ILE A 663 -0.79 0.24 1.54
N SER A 664 -0.82 -0.86 2.29
CA SER A 664 0.38 -1.60 2.66
C SER A 664 1.18 -2.09 1.45
N LYS A 665 0.47 -2.46 0.36
CA LYS A 665 1.12 -2.97 -0.86
C LYS A 665 1.64 -1.86 -1.78
N TYR A 666 0.94 -0.72 -1.90
CA TYR A 666 1.22 0.26 -2.96
C TYR A 666 1.53 1.68 -2.47
N CYS A 667 1.33 1.97 -1.17
CA CYS A 667 1.48 3.32 -0.65
C CYS A 667 2.76 3.56 0.13
N GLU A 668 3.52 2.53 0.47
CA GLU A 668 4.87 2.72 0.97
C GLU A 668 5.72 3.29 -0.17
N ASP A 669 6.43 4.38 0.10
CA ASP A 669 7.23 5.03 -0.93
C ASP A 669 8.41 4.12 -1.29
N ASP A 670 8.56 3.82 -2.60
CA ASP A 670 9.81 3.34 -3.16
C ASP A 670 10.87 4.39 -2.80
N LYS A 671 11.66 4.13 -1.80
CA LYS A 671 12.78 5.01 -1.48
C LYS A 671 13.84 4.76 -2.55
N ASN A 672 14.00 5.76 -3.44
CA ASN A 672 15.19 5.92 -4.27
C ASN A 672 16.46 6.06 -3.43
#